data_b97348c76f63ec5ecca9805c89ff8551
#
_entry.id   b97348c76f63ec5ecca9805c89ff8551
#
_cell.length_a   1.000
_cell.length_b   1.000
_cell.length_c   1.000
_cell.angle_alpha   90.00
_cell.angle_beta   90.00
_cell.angle_gamma   90.00
#
_symmetry.space_group_name_H-M   'P 1'
#
loop_
_entity.id
_entity.type
_entity.pdbx_description
1 polymer ?
#
loop_
_entity_poly.entity_id
_entity_poly.type
_entity_poly.pdbx_seq_one_letter_code
_entity_poly.pdbx_strand_id
1 'polypeptide(L)'
;MNDGTRLAIPRRAYSLRFRLIGLMTLGFAFLFVVVAVLLWGYARTAADRAYDPLLSGAAFAILERTSVGSDGPTVDLPQAALDLLALAPQERIAYAVLVGGVPLTGMQDVPTPPAGASADGTVFYEADYGGERMRLVASARRLVGSSAPITVEVRVGQTVGARVTQARDLFARGMVGLFCVSLLGLACVWLAVRQALLPLRTIGDALERMAPEDEAPLTVDAPREVSALTDALDGFIARLAAARGRTESFIADVAHQTRTSLSALHGHLTLAVDAPDEATLRRRLGRAEAQARRTIRLTNQLLSHAMVQHRGAAAERQRVDLVGLARDLLFEMLRDTELRDVSIGFEGEGPIHVEADPVSIREALRNLIENAVRHGPPDNEITVSVRRERNGIALAVSDQGPGIPVTERADAVARFRSLRTDRPGSGLGLAIAQAVAEAHGGALELDDAGDCGLKARLRFPLLAALFVAVGLLSPPASGTARAETFRVWSATDTAPMQPVLDAFSDANPTIRIDYREFQTVALHDAVLAAEDGALPDVVISPSMDLQVDLVNRGLARRLGAIERGATPQSWRNELFGFTFEPAVTIFDREALEPSDLPRNHVDLSAFVREREDVWRGRIGTYDIRLSGIGYLYATQDANQGVRALRLAETLGRADARTFCCTSEMAEAVARGDLVLAYNVIGSYALEAARANPRIGVHLFNDYNLVMARTAFVPRGATHPLLGERFVAFLLSRAGQHALARGGLPPVHAERRTDTRLEGQPFFPIPLGPQILVYLDPLKRRRFLTEWSSAIRPTEDPTKSGP
;
A
#
# COMPACT_ATOMS: atom_id res chain seq x y z
N MET A 1 44.54 32.16 24.66
CA MET A 1 43.97 30.91 24.12
C MET A 1 42.55 30.85 24.60
N ASN A 2 41.64 31.17 23.74
CA ASN A 2 40.24 30.73 23.86
C ASN A 2 39.57 30.86 22.47
N ASP A 3 39.37 29.73 21.88
CA ASP A 3 38.91 29.57 20.50
C ASP A 3 37.37 29.72 20.47
N GLY A 4 36.90 30.86 20.07
CA GLY A 4 35.48 31.19 19.94
C GLY A 4 34.97 30.84 18.55
N THR A 5 34.73 29.56 18.30
CA THR A 5 34.05 29.10 17.07
C THR A 5 32.62 29.65 17.02
N ARG A 6 32.41 30.71 16.26
CA ARG A 6 31.07 31.21 15.89
C ARG A 6 30.39 30.19 14.99
N LEU A 7 29.37 29.52 15.50
CA LEU A 7 28.41 28.72 14.72
C LEU A 7 27.66 29.65 13.77
N ALA A 8 28.10 29.69 12.53
CA ALA A 8 27.33 30.28 11.44
C ALA A 8 26.06 29.43 11.25
N ILE A 9 24.89 29.97 11.54
CA ILE A 9 23.61 29.36 11.22
C ILE A 9 23.53 29.23 9.70
N PRO A 10 23.52 28.01 9.12
CA PRO A 10 23.47 27.88 7.67
C PRO A 10 22.11 28.40 7.21
N ARG A 11 22.07 29.47 6.42
CA ARG A 11 20.92 29.84 5.63
C ARG A 11 20.57 28.61 4.80
N ARG A 12 19.45 27.92 5.10
CA ARG A 12 18.91 26.82 4.29
C ARG A 12 18.65 27.37 2.88
N ALA A 13 19.64 27.31 2.02
CA ALA A 13 19.48 27.59 0.62
C ALA A 13 18.53 26.54 0.05
N TYR A 14 17.29 26.93 -0.23
CA TYR A 14 16.31 26.04 -0.88
C TYR A 14 16.78 25.77 -2.30
N SER A 15 17.21 24.53 -2.58
CA SER A 15 17.60 24.13 -3.92
C SER A 15 16.37 24.14 -4.84
N LEU A 16 16.41 24.97 -5.89
CA LEU A 16 15.38 25.01 -6.94
C LEU A 16 15.16 23.63 -7.55
N ARG A 17 16.24 22.86 -7.70
CA ARG A 17 16.25 21.48 -8.15
C ARG A 17 15.39 20.58 -7.26
N PHE A 18 15.52 20.67 -5.92
CA PHE A 18 14.73 19.91 -4.98
C PHE A 18 13.24 20.27 -5.05
N ARG A 19 12.91 21.54 -5.24
CA ARG A 19 11.52 21.97 -5.38
C ARG A 19 10.88 21.47 -6.66
N LEU A 20 11.57 21.56 -7.80
CA LEU A 20 11.05 21.07 -9.08
C LEU A 20 10.87 19.56 -9.07
N ILE A 21 11.88 18.80 -8.63
CA ILE A 21 11.77 17.34 -8.49
C ILE A 21 10.66 16.98 -7.50
N GLY A 22 10.55 17.67 -6.36
CA GLY A 22 9.49 17.43 -5.38
C GLY A 22 8.09 17.68 -5.93
N LEU A 23 7.87 18.78 -6.65
CA LEU A 23 6.57 19.07 -7.27
C LEU A 23 6.20 18.03 -8.35
N MET A 24 7.16 17.66 -9.20
CA MET A 24 6.96 16.64 -10.22
C MET A 24 6.72 15.26 -9.61
N THR A 25 7.47 14.89 -8.56
CA THR A 25 7.26 13.64 -7.83
C THR A 25 5.86 13.60 -7.20
N LEU A 26 5.39 14.71 -6.64
CA LEU A 26 4.03 14.81 -6.10
C LEU A 26 2.97 14.64 -7.20
N GLY A 27 3.18 15.26 -8.37
CA GLY A 27 2.31 15.10 -9.54
C GLY A 27 2.26 13.64 -10.03
N PHE A 28 3.43 12.99 -10.15
CA PHE A 28 3.51 11.57 -10.50
C PHE A 28 2.86 10.67 -9.45
N ALA A 29 3.06 10.95 -8.15
CA ALA A 29 2.41 10.22 -7.06
C ALA A 29 0.88 10.35 -7.12
N PHE A 30 0.37 11.55 -7.36
CA PHE A 30 -1.07 11.77 -7.54
C PHE A 30 -1.61 10.99 -8.76
N LEU A 31 -0.94 11.10 -9.91
CA LEU A 31 -1.32 10.37 -11.13
C LEU A 31 -1.27 8.86 -10.90
N PHE A 32 -0.23 8.37 -10.21
CA PHE A 32 -0.08 6.96 -9.85
C PHE A 32 -1.27 6.46 -9.03
N VAL A 33 -1.70 7.22 -8.02
CA VAL A 33 -2.86 6.87 -7.19
C VAL A 33 -4.15 6.84 -8.03
N VAL A 34 -4.37 7.85 -8.89
CA VAL A 34 -5.55 7.89 -9.76
C VAL A 34 -5.59 6.68 -10.71
N VAL A 35 -4.47 6.38 -11.38
CA VAL A 35 -4.40 5.23 -12.29
C VAL A 35 -4.53 3.91 -11.54
N ALA A 36 -3.96 3.79 -10.33
CA ALA A 36 -4.12 2.61 -9.48
C ALA A 36 -5.59 2.36 -9.11
N VAL A 37 -6.34 3.41 -8.76
CA VAL A 37 -7.79 3.31 -8.46
C VAL A 37 -8.57 2.87 -9.71
N LEU A 38 -8.27 3.46 -10.87
CA LEU A 38 -8.92 3.07 -12.14
C LEU A 38 -8.58 1.62 -12.53
N LEU A 39 -7.33 1.22 -12.34
CA LEU A 39 -6.85 -0.14 -12.61
C LEU A 39 -7.55 -1.16 -11.69
N TRP A 40 -7.74 -0.83 -10.42
CA TRP A 40 -8.51 -1.66 -9.50
C TRP A 40 -9.97 -1.81 -9.94
N GLY A 41 -10.63 -0.71 -10.31
CA GLY A 41 -12.00 -0.73 -10.85
C GLY A 41 -12.10 -1.57 -12.12
N TYR A 42 -11.15 -1.42 -13.05
CA TYR A 42 -11.07 -2.23 -14.26
C TYR A 42 -10.86 -3.72 -13.95
N ALA A 43 -9.90 -4.06 -13.08
CA ALA A 43 -9.60 -5.44 -12.71
C ALA A 43 -10.82 -6.14 -12.09
N ARG A 44 -11.56 -5.43 -11.21
CA ARG A 44 -12.81 -5.94 -10.62
C ARG A 44 -13.89 -6.16 -11.66
N THR A 45 -14.13 -5.17 -12.53
CA THR A 45 -15.14 -5.30 -13.61
C THR A 45 -14.78 -6.40 -14.61
N ALA A 46 -13.49 -6.57 -14.92
CA ALA A 46 -13.01 -7.63 -15.80
C ALA A 46 -13.24 -9.03 -15.19
N ALA A 47 -12.99 -9.18 -13.88
CA ALA A 47 -13.29 -10.42 -13.17
C ALA A 47 -14.79 -10.72 -13.18
N ASP A 48 -15.66 -9.74 -12.90
CA ASP A 48 -17.09 -9.92 -12.92
C ASP A 48 -17.58 -10.33 -14.32
N ARG A 49 -17.09 -9.69 -15.37
CA ARG A 49 -17.40 -10.05 -16.78
C ARG A 49 -16.95 -11.45 -17.18
N ALA A 50 -15.91 -11.97 -16.54
CA ALA A 50 -15.43 -13.33 -16.82
C ALA A 50 -16.32 -14.40 -16.16
N TYR A 51 -16.84 -14.15 -14.96
CA TYR A 51 -17.58 -15.16 -14.20
C TYR A 51 -19.11 -15.02 -14.26
N ASP A 52 -19.67 -13.83 -14.50
CA ASP A 52 -21.13 -13.64 -14.58
C ASP A 52 -21.78 -14.46 -15.73
N PRO A 53 -21.15 -14.64 -16.91
CA PRO A 53 -21.67 -15.54 -17.94
C PRO A 53 -21.74 -17.01 -17.50
N LEU A 54 -20.85 -17.47 -16.62
CA LEU A 54 -20.88 -18.85 -16.11
C LEU A 54 -22.12 -19.07 -15.22
N LEU A 55 -22.42 -18.08 -14.34
CA LEU A 55 -23.62 -18.13 -13.50
C LEU A 55 -24.91 -18.10 -14.35
N SER A 56 -24.98 -17.19 -15.32
CA SER A 56 -26.15 -17.08 -16.19
C SER A 56 -26.31 -18.31 -17.09
N GLY A 57 -25.21 -18.87 -17.62
CA GLY A 57 -25.21 -20.11 -18.40
C GLY A 57 -25.69 -21.29 -17.57
N ALA A 58 -25.25 -21.43 -16.33
CA ALA A 58 -25.72 -22.48 -15.43
C ALA A 58 -27.21 -22.31 -15.09
N ALA A 59 -27.65 -21.08 -14.76
CA ALA A 59 -29.07 -20.80 -14.51
C ALA A 59 -29.95 -21.10 -15.73
N PHE A 60 -29.48 -20.70 -16.92
CA PHE A 60 -30.18 -20.97 -18.17
C PHE A 60 -30.28 -22.49 -18.48
N ALA A 61 -29.17 -23.22 -18.30
CA ALA A 61 -29.14 -24.68 -18.48
C ALA A 61 -30.15 -25.41 -17.56
N ILE A 62 -30.31 -24.92 -16.31
CA ILE A 62 -31.31 -25.46 -15.37
C ILE A 62 -32.73 -25.12 -15.85
N LEU A 63 -32.96 -23.84 -16.27
CA LEU A 63 -34.26 -23.41 -16.76
C LEU A 63 -34.73 -24.21 -18.00
N GLU A 64 -33.83 -24.53 -18.93
CA GLU A 64 -34.13 -25.32 -20.12
C GLU A 64 -34.57 -26.75 -19.80
N ARG A 65 -34.08 -27.32 -18.71
CA ARG A 65 -34.42 -28.68 -18.24
C ARG A 65 -35.60 -28.71 -17.27
N THR A 66 -36.25 -27.55 -17.09
CA THR A 66 -37.48 -27.47 -16.30
C THR A 66 -38.70 -27.58 -17.21
N SER A 67 -39.59 -28.50 -16.92
CA SER A 67 -40.83 -28.76 -17.67
C SER A 67 -42.01 -28.90 -16.72
N VAL A 68 -43.21 -28.65 -17.23
CA VAL A 68 -44.47 -28.87 -16.50
C VAL A 68 -45.19 -30.01 -17.19
N GLY A 69 -45.20 -31.19 -16.57
CA GLY A 69 -45.92 -32.36 -17.02
C GLY A 69 -47.31 -32.48 -16.42
N SER A 70 -48.01 -33.59 -16.67
CA SER A 70 -49.32 -33.95 -16.07
C SER A 70 -49.25 -34.02 -14.56
N ASP A 71 -48.13 -34.45 -13.99
CA ASP A 71 -47.91 -34.70 -12.57
C ASP A 71 -47.29 -33.48 -11.85
N GLY A 72 -47.20 -32.32 -12.52
CA GLY A 72 -46.68 -31.09 -11.99
C GLY A 72 -45.33 -30.67 -12.58
N PRO A 73 -44.70 -29.62 -12.03
CA PRO A 73 -43.41 -29.12 -12.48
C PRO A 73 -42.28 -30.08 -12.10
N THR A 74 -41.40 -30.37 -13.04
CA THR A 74 -40.22 -31.23 -12.88
C THR A 74 -38.98 -30.53 -13.42
N VAL A 75 -37.84 -30.77 -12.78
CA VAL A 75 -36.53 -30.32 -13.26
C VAL A 75 -35.57 -31.49 -13.26
N ASP A 76 -34.80 -31.64 -14.33
CA ASP A 76 -33.65 -32.53 -14.38
C ASP A 76 -32.38 -31.68 -14.34
N LEU A 77 -31.77 -31.58 -13.16
CA LEU A 77 -30.56 -30.78 -12.96
C LEU A 77 -29.44 -31.28 -13.89
N PRO A 78 -29.03 -30.51 -14.90
CA PRO A 78 -28.02 -30.97 -15.85
C PRO A 78 -26.63 -30.94 -15.26
N GLN A 79 -25.83 -31.98 -15.50
CA GLN A 79 -24.41 -32.03 -15.10
C GLN A 79 -23.65 -30.79 -15.62
N ALA A 80 -23.91 -30.40 -16.87
CA ALA A 80 -23.29 -29.27 -17.52
C ALA A 80 -23.46 -27.95 -16.75
N ALA A 81 -24.54 -27.75 -15.99
CA ALA A 81 -24.73 -26.55 -15.18
C ALA A 81 -23.71 -26.47 -14.04
N LEU A 82 -23.47 -27.60 -13.35
CA LEU A 82 -22.49 -27.64 -12.27
C LEU A 82 -21.05 -27.69 -12.83
N ASP A 83 -20.83 -28.28 -13.97
CA ASP A 83 -19.53 -28.28 -14.66
C ASP A 83 -19.12 -26.84 -15.06
N LEU A 84 -20.08 -26.02 -15.53
CA LEU A 84 -19.82 -24.58 -15.78
C LEU A 84 -19.38 -23.86 -14.51
N LEU A 85 -20.01 -24.12 -13.39
CA LEU A 85 -19.63 -23.53 -12.09
C LEU A 85 -18.30 -24.10 -11.59
N ALA A 86 -17.98 -25.35 -11.91
CA ALA A 86 -16.71 -25.99 -11.55
C ALA A 86 -15.49 -25.45 -12.34
N LEU A 87 -15.69 -24.60 -13.37
CA LEU A 87 -14.60 -23.84 -14.00
C LEU A 87 -13.92 -22.88 -13.02
N ALA A 88 -14.56 -22.54 -11.90
CA ALA A 88 -13.93 -21.93 -10.73
C ALA A 88 -13.87 -22.97 -9.58
N PRO A 89 -12.92 -23.91 -9.60
CA PRO A 89 -12.99 -25.16 -8.84
C PRO A 89 -12.89 -24.95 -7.32
N GLN A 90 -12.44 -23.79 -6.88
CA GLN A 90 -12.25 -23.47 -5.44
C GLN A 90 -13.43 -22.67 -4.85
N GLU A 91 -14.57 -22.60 -5.54
CA GLU A 91 -15.72 -21.83 -5.07
C GLU A 91 -16.84 -22.74 -4.58
N ARG A 92 -17.56 -22.31 -3.53
CA ARG A 92 -18.84 -22.91 -3.14
C ARG A 92 -19.92 -22.47 -4.09
N ILE A 93 -20.89 -23.33 -4.28
CA ILE A 93 -22.06 -23.04 -5.10
C ILE A 93 -23.33 -23.03 -4.25
N ALA A 94 -24.31 -22.27 -4.69
CA ALA A 94 -25.68 -22.34 -4.21
C ALA A 94 -26.63 -22.36 -5.42
N TYR A 95 -27.68 -23.16 -5.38
CA TYR A 95 -28.73 -23.09 -6.36
C TYR A 95 -30.08 -23.43 -5.75
N ALA A 96 -31.14 -22.85 -6.31
CA ALA A 96 -32.52 -23.15 -5.95
C ALA A 96 -33.41 -22.99 -7.20
N VAL A 97 -34.37 -23.88 -7.36
CA VAL A 97 -35.40 -23.79 -8.39
C VAL A 97 -36.75 -23.60 -7.70
N LEU A 98 -37.40 -22.48 -8.00
CA LEU A 98 -38.70 -22.14 -7.43
C LEU A 98 -39.77 -22.13 -8.50
N VAL A 99 -40.95 -22.60 -8.14
CA VAL A 99 -42.13 -22.61 -9.04
C VAL A 99 -43.26 -21.88 -8.32
N GLY A 100 -43.76 -20.81 -8.92
CA GLY A 100 -44.72 -19.92 -8.24
C GLY A 100 -44.28 -19.38 -6.91
N GLY A 101 -42.96 -19.20 -6.70
CA GLY A 101 -42.36 -18.73 -5.45
C GLY A 101 -42.11 -19.84 -4.41
N VAL A 102 -42.53 -21.07 -4.68
CA VAL A 102 -42.29 -22.20 -3.77
C VAL A 102 -41.07 -23.01 -4.23
N PRO A 103 -40.11 -23.34 -3.33
CA PRO A 103 -38.96 -24.15 -3.67
C PRO A 103 -39.38 -25.55 -4.19
N LEU A 104 -38.93 -25.88 -5.40
CA LEU A 104 -39.14 -27.20 -6.01
C LEU A 104 -37.98 -28.14 -5.70
N THR A 105 -36.76 -27.64 -5.85
CA THR A 105 -35.51 -28.35 -5.53
C THR A 105 -34.35 -27.39 -5.33
N GLY A 106 -33.22 -27.90 -4.90
CA GLY A 106 -31.99 -27.13 -4.63
C GLY A 106 -31.67 -27.00 -3.15
N MET A 107 -30.83 -26.05 -2.83
CA MET A 107 -30.42 -25.78 -1.45
C MET A 107 -31.45 -24.88 -0.74
N GLN A 108 -31.60 -25.11 0.56
CA GLN A 108 -32.52 -24.31 1.37
C GLN A 108 -31.91 -22.90 1.59
N ASP A 109 -32.78 -21.90 1.78
CA ASP A 109 -32.44 -20.55 2.20
C ASP A 109 -31.49 -19.79 1.25
N VAL A 110 -31.46 -20.13 -0.05
CA VAL A 110 -30.73 -19.34 -1.05
C VAL A 110 -31.32 -17.92 -1.11
N PRO A 111 -30.49 -16.87 -0.87
CA PRO A 111 -30.97 -15.50 -0.75
C PRO A 111 -31.85 -15.04 -1.91
N THR A 112 -32.87 -14.27 -1.59
CA THR A 112 -33.78 -13.68 -2.58
C THR A 112 -33.13 -12.47 -3.26
N PRO A 113 -33.42 -12.23 -4.54
CA PRO A 113 -33.01 -10.99 -5.20
C PRO A 113 -33.65 -9.77 -4.53
N PRO A 114 -33.03 -8.56 -4.61
CA PRO A 114 -33.59 -7.33 -4.07
C PRO A 114 -34.98 -7.03 -4.66
N ALA A 115 -35.86 -6.44 -3.84
CA ALA A 115 -37.22 -6.05 -4.26
C ALA A 115 -37.16 -5.08 -5.45
N GLY A 116 -37.92 -5.39 -6.53
CA GLY A 116 -37.92 -4.63 -7.78
C GLY A 116 -37.14 -5.28 -8.92
N ALA A 117 -36.54 -6.45 -8.72
CA ALA A 117 -35.99 -7.26 -9.79
C ALA A 117 -37.14 -7.74 -10.70
N SER A 118 -36.99 -7.57 -12.03
CA SER A 118 -38.05 -7.85 -13.00
C SER A 118 -38.48 -9.32 -12.97
N ALA A 119 -39.77 -9.56 -12.98
CA ALA A 119 -40.36 -10.89 -12.99
C ALA A 119 -40.01 -11.70 -14.27
N ASP A 120 -39.55 -11.06 -15.32
CA ASP A 120 -39.09 -11.65 -16.56
C ASP A 120 -37.67 -11.09 -16.87
N GLY A 121 -36.62 -11.80 -16.50
CA GLY A 121 -35.24 -11.39 -16.81
C GLY A 121 -34.17 -12.03 -15.91
N THR A 122 -32.94 -11.70 -16.20
CA THR A 122 -31.76 -12.13 -15.42
C THR A 122 -31.24 -10.98 -14.57
N VAL A 123 -31.14 -11.18 -13.25
CA VAL A 123 -30.67 -10.18 -12.29
C VAL A 123 -29.50 -10.74 -11.50
N PHE A 124 -28.38 -9.97 -11.47
CA PHE A 124 -27.21 -10.28 -10.65
C PHE A 124 -27.25 -9.51 -9.34
N TYR A 125 -26.98 -10.17 -8.23
CA TYR A 125 -26.90 -9.56 -6.91
C TYR A 125 -25.84 -10.25 -6.03
N GLU A 126 -25.47 -9.59 -4.93
CA GLU A 126 -24.56 -10.14 -3.94
C GLU A 126 -25.33 -10.34 -2.62
N ALA A 127 -25.06 -11.46 -1.96
CA ALA A 127 -25.63 -11.76 -0.65
C ALA A 127 -24.69 -12.68 0.13
N ASP A 128 -24.86 -12.72 1.45
CA ASP A 128 -24.14 -13.65 2.31
C ASP A 128 -24.91 -14.97 2.40
N TYR A 129 -24.22 -16.09 2.16
CA TYR A 129 -24.76 -17.44 2.28
C TYR A 129 -23.70 -18.40 2.81
N GLY A 130 -24.06 -19.22 3.80
CA GLY A 130 -23.09 -20.13 4.43
C GLY A 130 -21.90 -19.44 5.10
N GLY A 131 -22.09 -18.17 5.52
CA GLY A 131 -21.04 -17.37 6.15
C GLY A 131 -19.99 -16.80 5.21
N GLU A 132 -20.23 -16.83 3.89
CA GLU A 132 -19.37 -16.23 2.87
C GLU A 132 -20.19 -15.38 1.90
N ARG A 133 -19.54 -14.37 1.33
CA ARG A 133 -20.14 -13.52 0.31
C ARG A 133 -20.22 -14.23 -1.01
N MET A 134 -21.42 -14.29 -1.57
CA MET A 134 -21.70 -14.91 -2.85
C MET A 134 -22.20 -13.89 -3.87
N ARG A 135 -21.82 -14.08 -5.12
CA ARG A 135 -22.45 -13.48 -6.29
C ARG A 135 -23.51 -14.42 -6.80
N LEU A 136 -24.76 -13.98 -6.91
CA LEU A 136 -25.88 -14.74 -7.33
C LEU A 136 -26.49 -14.16 -8.62
N VAL A 137 -27.13 -15.04 -9.40
CA VAL A 137 -28.01 -14.69 -10.49
C VAL A 137 -29.38 -15.29 -10.23
N ALA A 138 -30.42 -14.49 -10.39
CA ALA A 138 -31.80 -14.98 -10.46
C ALA A 138 -32.30 -14.84 -11.92
N SER A 139 -32.77 -15.93 -12.49
CA SER A 139 -33.34 -15.94 -13.82
C SER A 139 -34.73 -16.55 -13.76
N ALA A 140 -35.73 -15.85 -14.29
CA ALA A 140 -37.11 -16.29 -14.28
C ALA A 140 -37.65 -16.48 -15.71
N ARG A 141 -38.50 -17.48 -15.88
CA ARG A 141 -39.18 -17.76 -17.13
C ARG A 141 -40.62 -18.18 -16.87
N ARG A 142 -41.56 -17.70 -17.67
CA ARG A 142 -42.93 -18.16 -17.66
C ARG A 142 -43.09 -19.41 -18.55
N LEU A 143 -43.52 -20.50 -17.97
CA LEU A 143 -43.89 -21.72 -18.68
C LEU A 143 -45.39 -21.78 -18.87
N VAL A 144 -45.82 -22.15 -20.07
CA VAL A 144 -47.24 -22.36 -20.36
C VAL A 144 -47.62 -23.76 -19.87
N GLY A 145 -48.35 -23.80 -18.75
CA GLY A 145 -48.93 -25.03 -18.21
C GLY A 145 -50.31 -25.31 -18.79
N SER A 146 -50.91 -26.44 -18.43
CA SER A 146 -52.23 -26.89 -18.92
C SER A 146 -53.38 -25.99 -18.45
N SER A 147 -53.24 -25.18 -17.39
CA SER A 147 -54.32 -24.38 -16.80
C SER A 147 -53.98 -22.89 -16.59
N ALA A 148 -52.73 -22.51 -16.40
CA ALA A 148 -52.28 -21.14 -16.23
C ALA A 148 -50.76 -21.03 -16.45
N PRO A 149 -50.22 -19.87 -16.88
CA PRO A 149 -48.75 -19.66 -16.95
C PRO A 149 -48.13 -19.71 -15.55
N ILE A 150 -47.14 -20.57 -15.40
CA ILE A 150 -46.43 -20.77 -14.15
C ILE A 150 -45.04 -20.11 -14.26
N THR A 151 -44.69 -19.27 -13.34
CA THR A 151 -43.33 -18.67 -13.30
C THR A 151 -42.38 -19.63 -12.59
N VAL A 152 -41.29 -19.97 -13.31
CA VAL A 152 -40.18 -20.71 -12.77
C VAL A 152 -39.03 -19.72 -12.58
N GLU A 153 -38.48 -19.68 -11.39
CA GLU A 153 -37.29 -18.87 -11.01
C GLU A 153 -36.15 -19.80 -10.63
N VAL A 154 -35.00 -19.60 -11.25
CA VAL A 154 -33.76 -20.30 -10.90
C VAL A 154 -32.78 -19.32 -10.33
N ARG A 155 -32.31 -19.60 -9.12
CA ARG A 155 -31.24 -18.85 -8.47
C ARG A 155 -29.98 -19.70 -8.49
N VAL A 156 -28.89 -19.14 -8.96
CA VAL A 156 -27.56 -19.77 -8.94
C VAL A 156 -26.56 -18.80 -8.36
N GLY A 157 -25.74 -19.27 -7.46
CA GLY A 157 -24.72 -18.44 -6.80
C GLY A 157 -23.39 -19.16 -6.69
N GLN A 158 -22.35 -18.37 -6.55
CA GLN A 158 -20.99 -18.83 -6.34
C GLN A 158 -20.24 -17.85 -5.43
N THR A 159 -19.37 -18.34 -4.55
CA THR A 159 -18.54 -17.47 -3.72
C THR A 159 -17.61 -16.61 -4.56
N VAL A 160 -17.24 -15.43 -4.05
CA VAL A 160 -16.48 -14.41 -4.82
C VAL A 160 -14.96 -14.56 -4.75
N GLY A 161 -14.47 -15.63 -4.14
CA GLY A 161 -13.03 -15.83 -3.88
C GLY A 161 -12.17 -15.84 -5.14
N ALA A 162 -12.57 -16.61 -6.18
CA ALA A 162 -11.86 -16.67 -7.46
C ALA A 162 -11.86 -15.32 -8.17
N ARG A 163 -13.00 -14.59 -8.15
CA ARG A 163 -13.13 -13.24 -8.71
C ARG A 163 -12.17 -12.26 -8.05
N VAL A 164 -12.13 -12.26 -6.72
CA VAL A 164 -11.22 -11.40 -5.95
C VAL A 164 -9.76 -11.75 -6.22
N THR A 165 -9.43 -13.04 -6.29
CA THR A 165 -8.07 -13.49 -6.61
C THR A 165 -7.67 -13.07 -8.00
N GLN A 166 -8.51 -13.26 -9.00
CA GLN A 166 -8.25 -12.84 -10.38
C GLN A 166 -8.12 -11.31 -10.50
N ALA A 167 -9.01 -10.57 -9.83
CA ALA A 167 -8.92 -9.11 -9.80
C ALA A 167 -7.62 -8.64 -9.15
N ARG A 168 -7.17 -9.28 -8.06
CA ARG A 168 -5.88 -8.99 -7.41
C ARG A 168 -4.70 -9.30 -8.32
N ASP A 169 -4.72 -10.42 -9.02
CA ASP A 169 -3.66 -10.82 -9.95
C ASP A 169 -3.54 -9.86 -11.14
N LEU A 170 -4.68 -9.46 -11.73
CA LEU A 170 -4.72 -8.45 -12.78
C LEU A 170 -4.21 -7.10 -12.27
N PHE A 171 -4.66 -6.69 -11.10
CA PHE A 171 -4.21 -5.46 -10.45
C PHE A 171 -2.71 -5.50 -10.15
N ALA A 172 -2.20 -6.59 -9.57
CA ALA A 172 -0.78 -6.73 -9.24
C ALA A 172 0.10 -6.64 -10.50
N ARG A 173 -0.28 -7.33 -11.58
CA ARG A 173 0.44 -7.25 -12.87
C ARG A 173 0.39 -5.85 -13.46
N GLY A 174 -0.77 -5.20 -13.42
CA GLY A 174 -0.93 -3.81 -13.86
C GLY A 174 -0.13 -2.83 -13.01
N MET A 175 -0.05 -3.05 -11.69
CA MET A 175 0.77 -2.24 -10.77
C MET A 175 2.26 -2.34 -11.06
N VAL A 176 2.78 -3.51 -11.42
CA VAL A 176 4.17 -3.67 -11.84
C VAL A 176 4.44 -2.83 -13.09
N GLY A 177 3.57 -2.91 -14.11
CA GLY A 177 3.67 -2.07 -15.30
C GLY A 177 3.61 -0.57 -14.98
N LEU A 178 2.64 -0.15 -14.18
CA LEU A 178 2.49 1.24 -13.74
C LEU A 178 3.71 1.74 -12.97
N PHE A 179 4.28 0.91 -12.10
CA PHE A 179 5.49 1.22 -11.35
C PHE A 179 6.71 1.43 -12.28
N CYS A 180 6.91 0.52 -13.25
CA CYS A 180 7.99 0.65 -14.23
C CYS A 180 7.86 1.93 -15.06
N VAL A 181 6.66 2.25 -15.55
CA VAL A 181 6.40 3.49 -16.31
C VAL A 181 6.62 4.73 -15.44
N SER A 182 6.16 4.71 -14.19
CA SER A 182 6.36 5.82 -13.25
C SER A 182 7.83 6.03 -12.92
N LEU A 183 8.60 4.96 -12.73
CA LEU A 183 10.04 5.02 -12.48
C LEU A 183 10.79 5.60 -13.68
N LEU A 184 10.44 5.16 -14.89
CA LEU A 184 11.00 5.69 -16.14
C LEU A 184 10.67 7.17 -16.31
N GLY A 185 9.40 7.56 -16.06
CA GLY A 185 8.97 8.95 -16.09
C GLY A 185 9.74 9.82 -15.10
N LEU A 186 9.92 9.34 -13.87
CA LEU A 186 10.70 10.05 -12.85
C LEU A 186 12.19 10.19 -13.23
N ALA A 187 12.76 9.15 -13.84
CA ALA A 187 14.13 9.19 -14.37
C ALA A 187 14.26 10.22 -15.51
N CYS A 188 13.29 10.27 -16.43
CA CYS A 188 13.24 11.28 -17.49
C CYS A 188 13.13 12.70 -16.93
N VAL A 189 12.26 12.93 -15.94
CA VAL A 189 12.13 14.23 -15.24
C VAL A 189 13.44 14.61 -14.56
N TRP A 190 14.07 13.67 -13.84
CA TRP A 190 15.36 13.91 -13.20
C TRP A 190 16.44 14.31 -14.22
N LEU A 191 16.50 13.61 -15.35
CA LEU A 191 17.44 13.92 -16.44
C LEU A 191 17.15 15.29 -17.06
N ALA A 192 15.86 15.59 -17.33
CA ALA A 192 15.45 16.88 -17.90
C ALA A 192 15.77 18.05 -16.96
N VAL A 193 15.46 17.94 -15.67
CA VAL A 193 15.82 18.95 -14.66
C VAL A 193 17.33 19.12 -14.54
N ARG A 194 18.07 18.01 -14.60
CA ARG A 194 19.54 18.04 -14.57
C ARG A 194 20.10 18.80 -15.79
N GLN A 195 19.59 18.52 -16.97
CA GLN A 195 20.04 19.19 -18.21
C GLN A 195 19.62 20.67 -18.26
N ALA A 196 18.37 20.98 -17.87
CA ALA A 196 17.85 22.34 -17.86
C ALA A 196 18.60 23.26 -16.87
N LEU A 197 19.13 22.73 -15.78
CA LEU A 197 19.88 23.51 -14.78
C LEU A 197 21.41 23.49 -15.02
N LEU A 198 21.91 22.78 -16.02
CA LEU A 198 23.34 22.73 -16.34
C LEU A 198 23.89 24.12 -16.72
N PRO A 199 23.22 24.95 -17.56
CA PRO A 199 23.69 26.26 -17.92
C PRO A 199 23.88 27.21 -16.74
N LEU A 200 23.01 27.11 -15.70
CA LEU A 200 23.18 27.91 -14.49
C LEU A 200 24.46 27.56 -13.69
N ARG A 201 24.86 26.30 -13.73
CA ARG A 201 26.13 25.88 -13.13
C ARG A 201 27.35 26.37 -13.93
N THR A 202 27.28 26.26 -15.26
CA THR A 202 28.37 26.75 -16.11
C THR A 202 28.58 28.26 -15.96
N ILE A 203 27.51 29.05 -15.77
CA ILE A 203 27.59 30.48 -15.47
C ILE A 203 28.22 30.70 -14.08
N GLY A 204 27.79 29.93 -13.04
CA GLY A 204 28.37 29.99 -11.72
C GLY A 204 29.88 29.68 -11.70
N ASP A 205 30.26 28.59 -12.35
CA ASP A 205 31.67 28.16 -12.49
C ASP A 205 32.50 29.15 -13.30
N ALA A 206 31.94 29.82 -14.30
CA ALA A 206 32.60 30.89 -15.05
C ALA A 206 32.85 32.12 -14.18
N LEU A 207 31.87 32.51 -13.40
CA LEU A 207 31.98 33.64 -12.47
C LEU A 207 32.98 33.37 -11.32
N GLU A 208 33.02 32.13 -10.77
CA GLU A 208 34.03 31.76 -9.76
C GLU A 208 35.46 31.75 -10.29
N ARG A 209 35.66 31.48 -11.58
CA ARG A 209 37.00 31.50 -12.20
C ARG A 209 37.44 32.87 -12.63
N MET A 210 36.55 33.87 -12.65
CA MET A 210 36.83 35.23 -13.05
C MET A 210 37.72 35.88 -12.01
N ALA A 211 38.92 36.32 -12.41
CA ALA A 211 39.80 37.05 -11.53
C ALA A 211 39.20 38.44 -11.20
N PRO A 212 39.50 39.03 -10.02
CA PRO A 212 38.95 40.35 -9.67
C PRO A 212 39.38 41.47 -10.64
N GLU A 213 40.34 41.19 -11.52
CA GLU A 213 40.87 42.10 -12.52
C GLU A 213 40.30 41.90 -13.94
N ASP A 214 39.49 40.81 -14.12
CA ASP A 214 38.91 40.49 -15.43
C ASP A 214 37.75 41.44 -15.75
N GLU A 215 37.87 42.20 -16.83
CA GLU A 215 36.83 43.12 -17.36
C GLU A 215 36.10 42.54 -18.58
N ALA A 216 36.42 41.28 -18.99
CA ALA A 216 35.83 40.65 -20.16
C ALA A 216 34.38 40.19 -19.88
N PRO A 217 33.46 40.29 -20.85
CA PRO A 217 32.12 39.79 -20.73
C PRO A 217 32.12 38.25 -20.59
N LEU A 218 31.10 37.72 -19.90
CA LEU A 218 30.91 36.27 -19.71
C LEU A 218 30.62 35.57 -21.05
N THR A 219 31.61 34.90 -21.62
CA THR A 219 31.47 34.12 -22.88
C THR A 219 30.86 32.74 -22.58
N VAL A 220 29.60 32.68 -22.11
CA VAL A 220 28.88 31.44 -21.83
C VAL A 220 27.69 31.35 -22.80
N ASP A 221 27.64 30.23 -23.54
CA ASP A 221 26.47 29.94 -24.40
C ASP A 221 25.25 29.61 -23.51
N ALA A 222 24.35 30.55 -23.37
CA ALA A 222 23.21 30.48 -22.46
C ALA A 222 21.90 30.37 -23.25
N PRO A 223 20.95 29.47 -22.82
CA PRO A 223 19.58 29.45 -23.36
C PRO A 223 18.91 30.82 -23.23
N ARG A 224 17.94 31.07 -24.12
CA ARG A 224 17.19 32.34 -24.14
C ARG A 224 16.54 32.72 -22.80
N GLU A 225 16.10 31.74 -22.04
CA GLU A 225 15.51 31.92 -20.72
C GLU A 225 16.49 32.42 -19.65
N VAL A 226 17.80 32.26 -19.92
CA VAL A 226 18.87 32.64 -19.00
C VAL A 226 19.70 33.82 -19.53
N SER A 227 19.52 34.21 -20.80
CA SER A 227 20.27 35.29 -21.42
C SER A 227 20.09 36.64 -20.72
N ALA A 228 18.86 36.93 -20.23
CA ALA A 228 18.63 38.13 -19.43
C ALA A 228 19.45 38.17 -18.12
N LEU A 229 19.80 37.03 -17.54
CA LEU A 229 20.68 36.95 -16.38
C LEU A 229 22.13 37.18 -16.76
N THR A 230 22.62 36.59 -17.88
CA THR A 230 23.97 36.84 -18.37
C THR A 230 24.16 38.32 -18.78
N ASP A 231 23.20 38.90 -19.49
CA ASP A 231 23.21 40.33 -19.85
C ASP A 231 23.25 41.24 -18.61
N ALA A 232 22.49 40.88 -17.57
CA ALA A 232 22.50 41.64 -16.32
C ALA A 232 23.85 41.51 -15.57
N LEU A 233 24.47 40.33 -15.60
CA LEU A 233 25.80 40.10 -15.03
C LEU A 233 26.88 40.86 -15.80
N ASP A 234 26.86 40.83 -17.11
CA ASP A 234 27.78 41.61 -17.95
C ASP A 234 27.65 43.11 -17.71
N GLY A 235 26.41 43.60 -17.61
CA GLY A 235 26.15 44.99 -17.21
C GLY A 235 26.62 45.30 -15.76
N PHE A 236 26.62 44.33 -14.87
CA PHE A 236 27.17 44.52 -13.52
C PHE A 236 28.70 44.56 -13.54
N ILE A 237 29.34 43.65 -14.24
CA ILE A 237 30.82 43.63 -14.42
C ILE A 237 31.28 44.93 -15.03
N ALA A 238 30.64 45.43 -16.09
CA ALA A 238 30.96 46.72 -16.70
C ALA A 238 30.81 47.92 -15.72
N ARG A 239 29.78 47.93 -14.88
CA ARG A 239 29.61 48.94 -13.82
C ARG A 239 30.71 48.87 -12.76
N LEU A 240 31.14 47.67 -12.41
CA LEU A 240 32.18 47.43 -11.41
C LEU A 240 33.53 47.89 -11.94
N ALA A 241 33.87 47.58 -13.17
CA ALA A 241 35.07 48.11 -13.87
C ALA A 241 35.07 49.62 -13.94
N ALA A 242 33.95 50.23 -14.31
CA ALA A 242 33.80 51.70 -14.34
C ALA A 242 33.89 52.35 -12.95
N ALA A 243 33.43 51.68 -11.89
CA ALA A 243 33.56 52.13 -10.52
C ALA A 243 35.03 52.09 -10.03
N ARG A 244 35.72 50.97 -10.36
CA ARG A 244 37.16 50.82 -10.06
C ARG A 244 37.99 51.88 -10.75
N GLY A 245 37.80 52.09 -12.06
CA GLY A 245 38.54 53.13 -12.79
C GLY A 245 38.32 54.54 -12.21
N ARG A 246 37.11 54.85 -11.70
CA ARG A 246 36.82 56.09 -10.99
C ARG A 246 37.58 56.18 -9.64
N THR A 247 37.74 55.07 -8.96
CA THR A 247 38.47 55.06 -7.68
C THR A 247 39.99 55.21 -7.93
N GLU A 248 40.52 54.60 -8.95
CA GLU A 248 41.94 54.71 -9.32
C GLU A 248 42.26 56.13 -9.79
N SER A 249 41.44 56.75 -10.62
CA SER A 249 41.54 58.12 -11.03
C SER A 249 41.47 59.06 -9.83
N PHE A 250 40.56 58.85 -8.90
CA PHE A 250 40.45 59.64 -7.67
C PHE A 250 41.73 59.58 -6.81
N ILE A 251 42.30 58.38 -6.61
CA ILE A 251 43.53 58.21 -5.87
C ILE A 251 44.69 58.97 -6.55
N ALA A 252 44.79 58.94 -7.86
CA ALA A 252 45.79 59.68 -8.63
C ALA A 252 45.61 61.19 -8.45
N ASP A 253 44.38 61.70 -8.50
CA ASP A 253 44.06 63.14 -8.33
C ASP A 253 44.42 63.64 -6.92
N VAL A 254 44.06 62.85 -5.84
CA VAL A 254 44.38 63.14 -4.45
C VAL A 254 45.91 63.21 -4.24
N ALA A 255 46.62 62.22 -4.81
CA ALA A 255 48.07 62.15 -4.72
C ALA A 255 48.72 63.41 -5.40
N HIS A 256 48.20 63.82 -6.57
CA HIS A 256 48.69 65.00 -7.31
C HIS A 256 48.43 66.30 -6.52
N GLN A 257 47.17 66.49 -6.00
CA GLN A 257 46.77 67.69 -5.26
C GLN A 257 47.54 67.83 -3.90
N THR A 258 47.81 66.74 -3.22
CA THR A 258 48.55 66.69 -2.00
C THR A 258 50.01 67.05 -2.21
N ARG A 259 50.62 66.50 -3.27
CA ARG A 259 52.01 66.80 -3.69
C ARG A 259 52.14 68.26 -4.06
N THR A 260 51.25 68.87 -4.80
CA THR A 260 51.27 70.27 -5.22
C THR A 260 51.18 71.19 -3.97
N SER A 261 50.24 70.86 -3.02
CA SER A 261 50.07 71.65 -1.78
C SER A 261 51.32 71.59 -0.84
N LEU A 262 51.93 70.41 -0.74
CA LEU A 262 53.14 70.23 0.04
C LEU A 262 54.37 70.89 -0.57
N SER A 263 54.47 70.84 -1.91
CA SER A 263 55.53 71.52 -2.68
C SER A 263 55.43 73.04 -2.54
N ALA A 264 54.23 73.61 -2.51
CA ALA A 264 54.02 75.06 -2.31
C ALA A 264 54.40 75.39 -0.86
N LEU A 265 54.07 74.60 0.14
CA LEU A 265 54.45 74.77 1.52
C LEU A 265 55.97 74.71 1.65
N HIS A 266 56.64 73.75 1.03
CA HIS A 266 58.11 73.64 1.05
C HIS A 266 58.77 74.86 0.37
N GLY A 267 58.24 75.35 -0.75
CA GLY A 267 58.72 76.56 -1.43
C GLY A 267 58.63 77.81 -0.50
N HIS A 268 57.43 77.90 0.19
CA HIS A 268 57.32 79.05 1.15
C HIS A 268 58.26 78.94 2.33
N LEU A 269 58.57 77.78 2.83
CA LEU A 269 59.56 77.53 3.89
C LEU A 269 60.96 77.79 3.39
N THR A 270 61.33 77.29 2.21
CA THR A 270 62.67 77.59 1.63
C THR A 270 62.88 79.05 1.41
N LEU A 271 61.89 79.75 0.89
CA LEU A 271 61.99 81.23 0.74
C LEU A 271 61.99 81.93 2.12
N ALA A 272 61.50 81.39 3.14
CA ALA A 272 61.56 81.92 4.49
C ALA A 272 62.98 81.79 5.11
N VAL A 273 63.67 80.69 4.83
CA VAL A 273 65.07 80.48 5.24
C VAL A 273 66.03 81.54 4.62
N ASP A 274 65.76 81.89 3.37
CA ASP A 274 66.59 82.88 2.65
C ASP A 274 66.06 84.34 2.75
N ALA A 275 65.40 84.65 3.88
CA ALA A 275 64.79 85.99 4.06
C ALA A 275 65.89 87.00 4.44
N PRO A 276 66.01 88.19 3.80
CA PRO A 276 67.07 89.22 3.99
C PRO A 276 66.87 90.02 5.25
N ASP A 277 65.67 90.07 5.88
CA ASP A 277 65.30 90.81 7.07
C ASP A 277 64.20 90.14 7.86
N GLU A 278 64.03 90.44 9.14
CA GLU A 278 63.10 89.86 10.10
C GLU A 278 61.66 90.16 9.68
N ALA A 279 61.34 91.28 9.12
CA ALA A 279 59.98 91.60 8.70
C ALA A 279 59.55 90.78 7.45
N THR A 280 60.50 90.48 6.56
CA THR A 280 60.26 89.57 5.41
C THR A 280 60.18 88.12 5.83
N LEU A 281 60.99 87.76 6.85
CA LEU A 281 60.87 86.39 7.44
C LEU A 281 59.52 86.19 8.04
N ARG A 282 59.01 87.08 8.90
CA ARG A 282 57.69 86.95 9.50
C ARG A 282 56.58 86.92 8.51
N ARG A 283 56.60 87.67 7.42
CA ARG A 283 55.61 87.60 6.35
C ARG A 283 55.69 86.30 5.58
N ARG A 284 56.85 85.71 5.30
CA ARG A 284 57.03 84.43 4.63
C ARG A 284 56.63 83.29 5.50
N LEU A 285 56.94 83.31 6.79
CA LEU A 285 56.46 82.31 7.80
C LEU A 285 54.91 82.36 7.93
N GLY A 286 54.33 83.56 8.02
CA GLY A 286 52.86 83.64 8.03
C GLY A 286 52.17 83.07 6.80
N ARG A 287 52.82 83.20 5.59
CA ARG A 287 52.34 82.52 4.35
C ARG A 287 52.49 81.03 4.45
N ALA A 288 53.60 80.56 4.97
CA ALA A 288 53.81 79.10 5.21
C ALA A 288 52.78 78.53 6.17
N GLU A 289 52.54 79.20 7.26
CA GLU A 289 51.52 78.80 8.26
C GLU A 289 50.13 78.79 7.64
N ALA A 290 49.75 79.82 6.92
CA ALA A 290 48.46 79.87 6.24
C ALA A 290 48.32 78.73 5.22
N GLN A 291 49.39 78.37 4.48
CA GLN A 291 49.42 77.28 3.57
C GLN A 291 49.33 75.91 4.33
N ALA A 292 50.03 75.75 5.41
CA ALA A 292 49.93 74.52 6.26
C ALA A 292 48.55 74.31 6.80
N ARG A 293 47.93 75.37 7.38
CA ARG A 293 46.50 75.28 7.84
C ARG A 293 45.53 74.92 6.70
N ARG A 294 45.77 75.40 5.44
CA ARG A 294 44.98 75.09 4.29
C ARG A 294 45.16 73.66 3.86
N THR A 295 46.39 73.11 3.90
CA THR A 295 46.71 71.74 3.61
C THR A 295 46.11 70.77 4.63
N ILE A 296 46.15 71.06 5.91
CA ILE A 296 45.55 70.28 6.97
C ILE A 296 44.01 70.21 6.78
N ARG A 297 43.33 71.34 6.48
CA ARG A 297 41.87 71.34 6.24
C ARG A 297 41.53 70.51 5.01
N LEU A 298 42.29 70.64 3.90
CA LEU A 298 42.09 69.86 2.70
C LEU A 298 42.24 68.31 2.96
N THR A 299 43.32 67.97 3.72
CA THR A 299 43.57 66.56 4.07
C THR A 299 42.46 65.96 4.92
N ASN A 300 41.99 66.72 5.95
CA ASN A 300 40.87 66.26 6.78
C ASN A 300 39.55 66.09 6.02
N GLN A 301 39.24 66.99 5.09
CA GLN A 301 38.05 66.90 4.23
C GLN A 301 38.13 65.70 3.27
N LEU A 302 39.31 65.42 2.71
CA LEU A 302 39.54 64.22 1.86
C LEU A 302 39.45 62.95 2.65
N LEU A 303 39.98 62.90 3.88
CA LEU A 303 39.95 61.75 4.75
C LEU A 303 38.51 61.41 5.20
N SER A 304 37.76 62.45 5.61
CA SER A 304 36.33 62.29 5.99
C SER A 304 35.51 61.78 4.83
N HIS A 305 35.74 62.28 3.63
CA HIS A 305 35.02 61.78 2.41
C HIS A 305 35.39 60.33 2.09
N ALA A 306 36.69 59.94 2.17
CA ALA A 306 37.15 58.58 1.95
C ALA A 306 36.58 57.58 3.02
N MET A 307 36.53 58.01 4.27
CA MET A 307 36.02 57.18 5.37
C MET A 307 34.54 56.88 5.24
N VAL A 308 33.72 57.81 4.79
CA VAL A 308 32.28 57.61 4.61
C VAL A 308 32.00 56.67 3.43
N GLN A 309 32.79 56.72 2.36
CA GLN A 309 32.61 55.81 1.22
C GLN A 309 33.04 54.37 1.48
N HIS A 310 34.03 54.15 2.37
CA HIS A 310 34.57 52.77 2.60
C HIS A 310 33.88 52.00 3.73
N ARG A 311 33.23 52.64 4.69
CA ARG A 311 32.64 51.99 5.87
C ARG A 311 31.21 51.47 5.67
N GLY A 312 30.48 51.87 4.61
CA GLY A 312 29.08 51.54 4.38
C GLY A 312 28.80 50.04 4.17
N ALA A 313 29.78 49.17 3.85
CA ALA A 313 29.60 47.79 3.44
C ALA A 313 30.15 46.71 4.40
N ALA A 314 30.99 47.10 5.45
CA ALA A 314 31.74 46.14 6.25
C ALA A 314 31.72 46.38 7.76
N ALA A 315 30.79 47.17 8.33
CA ALA A 315 30.73 47.42 9.76
C ALA A 315 30.23 46.20 10.54
N GLU A 316 31.00 45.66 11.45
CA GLU A 316 30.61 44.62 12.44
C GLU A 316 29.60 45.22 13.43
N ARG A 317 28.36 44.71 13.40
CA ARG A 317 27.31 45.07 14.33
C ARG A 317 27.56 44.36 15.68
N GLN A 318 27.43 45.11 16.76
CA GLN A 318 27.54 44.58 18.13
C GLN A 318 26.39 45.12 19.00
N ARG A 319 26.20 44.49 20.18
CA ARG A 319 25.15 44.92 21.10
C ARG A 319 25.60 46.18 21.85
N VAL A 320 24.98 47.32 21.47
CA VAL A 320 25.34 48.63 21.99
C VAL A 320 24.25 49.16 22.92
N ASP A 321 24.62 49.67 24.10
CA ASP A 321 23.72 50.45 24.96
C ASP A 321 23.67 51.90 24.48
N LEU A 322 22.55 52.30 23.88
CA LEU A 322 22.36 53.64 23.33
C LEU A 322 22.29 54.71 24.39
N VAL A 323 21.81 54.40 25.61
CA VAL A 323 21.76 55.36 26.74
C VAL A 323 23.14 55.64 27.27
N GLY A 324 23.96 54.61 27.43
CA GLY A 324 25.37 54.75 27.81
C GLY A 324 26.17 55.57 26.79
N LEU A 325 26.06 55.17 25.51
CA LEU A 325 26.77 55.83 24.40
C LEU A 325 26.42 57.34 24.28
N ALA A 326 25.13 57.66 24.38
CA ALA A 326 24.69 59.09 24.29
C ALA A 326 25.20 59.91 25.45
N ARG A 327 25.17 59.34 26.68
CA ARG A 327 25.69 60.02 27.87
C ARG A 327 27.20 60.27 27.81
N ASP A 328 27.95 59.24 27.40
CA ASP A 328 29.43 59.37 27.27
C ASP A 328 29.83 60.45 26.25
N LEU A 329 29.12 60.50 25.10
CA LEU A 329 29.36 61.52 24.08
C LEU A 329 29.02 62.92 24.58
N LEU A 330 27.92 63.08 25.31
CA LEU A 330 27.54 64.36 25.88
C LEU A 330 28.59 64.86 26.91
N PHE A 331 29.10 63.98 27.78
CA PHE A 331 30.17 64.33 28.71
C PHE A 331 31.48 64.70 28.01
N GLU A 332 31.80 64.08 26.87
CA GLU A 332 32.98 64.45 26.06
C GLU A 332 32.80 65.85 25.42
N MET A 333 31.60 66.08 24.81
CA MET A 333 31.35 67.37 24.15
C MET A 333 31.26 68.57 25.12
N LEU A 334 30.72 68.36 26.30
CA LEU A 334 30.65 69.44 27.37
C LEU A 334 32.03 69.95 27.86
N ARG A 335 33.11 69.26 27.53
CA ARG A 335 34.49 69.72 27.83
C ARG A 335 35.03 70.71 26.76
N ASP A 336 34.34 70.89 25.67
CA ASP A 336 34.73 71.74 24.55
C ASP A 336 34.29 73.17 24.80
N THR A 337 35.16 74.12 24.50
CA THR A 337 35.01 75.53 24.90
C THR A 337 33.86 76.23 24.10
N GLU A 338 33.48 75.71 22.94
CA GLU A 338 32.45 76.26 22.06
C GLU A 338 31.03 75.98 22.59
N LEU A 339 30.85 75.10 23.62
CA LEU A 339 29.52 74.74 24.15
C LEU A 339 29.19 75.36 25.51
N ARG A 340 29.97 76.40 25.97
CA ARG A 340 29.80 77.00 27.28
C ARG A 340 28.53 77.81 27.46
N ASP A 341 27.91 78.23 26.39
CA ASP A 341 26.72 79.11 26.43
C ASP A 341 25.43 78.38 25.98
N VAL A 342 25.44 77.05 25.97
CA VAL A 342 24.26 76.19 25.52
C VAL A 342 23.88 75.27 26.69
N SER A 343 22.57 75.22 26.99
CA SER A 343 22.00 74.26 27.96
C SER A 343 21.65 72.92 27.24
N ILE A 344 22.23 71.81 27.72
CA ILE A 344 21.98 70.47 27.12
C ILE A 344 21.36 69.57 28.19
N GLY A 345 20.11 69.13 27.97
CA GLY A 345 19.34 68.14 28.74
C GLY A 345 19.45 66.73 28.14
N PHE A 346 19.42 65.73 29.04
CA PHE A 346 19.39 64.31 28.63
C PHE A 346 18.20 63.58 29.25
N GLU A 347 17.42 62.83 28.38
CA GLU A 347 16.26 62.04 28.78
C GLU A 347 16.46 60.58 28.37
N GLY A 348 16.66 59.67 29.32
CA GLY A 348 16.77 58.23 29.08
C GLY A 348 16.79 57.45 30.36
N GLU A 349 15.92 56.43 30.51
CA GLU A 349 15.81 55.60 31.70
C GLU A 349 16.32 54.18 31.42
N GLY A 350 17.36 53.73 32.15
CA GLY A 350 17.93 52.36 32.07
C GLY A 350 18.66 52.07 30.75
N PRO A 351 19.37 50.92 30.66
CA PRO A 351 20.10 50.58 29.45
C PRO A 351 19.16 50.12 28.33
N ILE A 352 19.30 50.68 27.13
CA ILE A 352 18.54 50.31 25.91
C ILE A 352 19.52 49.80 24.87
N HIS A 353 19.47 48.49 24.56
CA HIS A 353 20.41 47.85 23.69
C HIS A 353 19.88 47.65 22.26
N VAL A 354 20.77 47.85 21.27
CA VAL A 354 20.51 47.63 19.82
C VAL A 354 21.75 46.97 19.19
N GLU A 355 21.53 46.19 18.12
CA GLU A 355 22.61 45.62 17.30
C GLU A 355 23.06 46.67 16.25
N ALA A 356 24.19 47.35 16.55
CA ALA A 356 24.68 48.45 15.74
C ALA A 356 26.23 48.58 15.76
N ASP A 357 26.78 49.38 14.86
CA ASP A 357 28.17 49.82 14.94
C ASP A 357 28.25 51.04 15.88
N PRO A 358 28.92 50.95 17.03
CA PRO A 358 28.97 52.03 18.02
C PRO A 358 29.70 53.27 17.48
N VAL A 359 30.65 53.13 16.59
CA VAL A 359 31.39 54.24 16.01
C VAL A 359 30.50 55.08 15.08
N SER A 360 29.74 54.41 14.25
CA SER A 360 28.81 55.05 13.28
C SER A 360 27.66 55.76 14.02
N ILE A 361 27.09 55.14 15.05
CA ILE A 361 26.05 55.76 15.88
C ILE A 361 26.58 56.99 16.64
N ARG A 362 27.77 56.88 17.19
CA ARG A 362 28.43 58.02 17.90
C ARG A 362 28.64 59.21 16.96
N GLU A 363 29.13 58.95 15.75
CA GLU A 363 29.33 59.97 14.71
C GLU A 363 28.01 60.63 14.25
N ALA A 364 26.95 59.80 14.02
CA ALA A 364 25.64 60.31 13.67
C ALA A 364 25.07 61.26 14.78
N LEU A 365 25.15 60.83 16.03
CA LEU A 365 24.68 61.61 17.16
C LEU A 365 25.50 62.90 17.35
N ARG A 366 26.83 62.85 17.23
CA ARG A 366 27.70 64.02 17.24
C ARG A 366 27.28 65.05 16.19
N ASN A 367 27.08 64.59 14.96
CA ASN A 367 26.64 65.47 13.86
C ASN A 367 25.27 66.12 14.13
N LEU A 368 24.34 65.41 14.74
CA LEU A 368 23.03 65.96 15.12
C LEU A 368 23.13 67.02 16.20
N ILE A 369 23.99 66.76 17.24
CA ILE A 369 24.21 67.71 18.31
C ILE A 369 24.93 68.99 17.79
N GLU A 370 26.02 68.84 17.00
CA GLU A 370 26.73 69.97 16.40
C GLU A 370 25.79 70.80 15.48
N ASN A 371 24.89 70.18 14.79
CA ASN A 371 23.87 70.89 14.00
C ASN A 371 22.94 71.74 14.89
N ALA A 372 22.46 71.15 16.00
CA ALA A 372 21.58 71.80 16.97
C ALA A 372 22.29 73.03 17.64
N VAL A 373 23.56 72.92 17.96
CA VAL A 373 24.40 74.02 18.52
C VAL A 373 24.60 75.10 17.50
N ARG A 374 24.91 74.73 16.23
CA ARG A 374 25.26 75.70 15.16
C ARG A 374 24.07 76.54 14.68
N HIS A 375 22.88 75.94 14.66
CA HIS A 375 21.69 76.53 14.06
C HIS A 375 20.68 77.03 15.09
N GLY A 376 20.90 76.81 16.36
CA GLY A 376 20.09 77.32 17.46
C GLY A 376 20.35 78.75 17.84
N PRO A 377 19.53 79.44 18.67
CA PRO A 377 19.71 80.78 19.24
C PRO A 377 20.88 80.83 20.26
N PRO A 378 21.37 81.99 20.69
CA PRO A 378 22.40 82.10 21.68
C PRO A 378 22.14 81.43 23.04
N ASP A 379 20.88 81.31 23.45
CA ASP A 379 20.44 80.64 24.67
C ASP A 379 19.74 79.32 24.40
N ASN A 380 20.21 78.51 23.39
CA ASN A 380 19.61 77.32 22.91
C ASN A 380 19.54 76.20 23.96
N GLU A 381 18.37 75.63 24.20
CA GLU A 381 18.19 74.43 24.99
C GLU A 381 18.11 73.22 24.09
N ILE A 382 19.09 72.31 24.20
CA ILE A 382 19.15 71.08 23.38
C ILE A 382 18.78 69.92 24.24
N THR A 383 17.81 69.06 23.85
CA THR A 383 17.45 67.87 24.56
C THR A 383 17.81 66.63 23.72
N VAL A 384 18.65 65.77 24.29
CA VAL A 384 18.96 64.43 23.72
C VAL A 384 18.11 63.38 24.41
N SER A 385 17.36 62.56 23.71
CA SER A 385 16.47 61.57 24.28
C SER A 385 16.62 60.18 23.63
N VAL A 386 16.57 59.11 24.50
CA VAL A 386 16.60 57.71 24.11
C VAL A 386 15.38 57.00 24.69
N ARG A 387 14.48 56.52 23.87
CA ARG A 387 13.20 55.90 24.30
C ARG A 387 12.87 54.63 23.51
N ARG A 388 12.17 53.68 24.18
CA ARG A 388 11.57 52.50 23.55
C ARG A 388 10.15 52.83 23.05
N GLU A 389 9.87 52.61 21.78
CA GLU A 389 8.55 52.84 21.17
C GLU A 389 7.87 51.51 20.79
N ARG A 390 6.58 51.53 20.41
CA ARG A 390 5.81 50.28 20.08
C ARG A 390 6.42 49.47 18.94
N ASN A 391 7.13 50.14 18.00
CA ASN A 391 7.67 49.50 16.79
C ASN A 391 9.21 49.55 16.74
N GLY A 392 9.91 49.78 17.85
CA GLY A 392 11.38 49.85 17.84
C GLY A 392 11.96 50.72 18.95
N ILE A 393 13.18 51.23 18.72
CA ILE A 393 13.92 52.13 19.63
C ILE A 393 14.21 53.44 18.92
N ALA A 394 14.04 54.57 19.56
CA ALA A 394 14.29 55.91 19.05
C ALA A 394 15.38 56.64 19.82
N LEU A 395 16.36 57.23 19.11
CA LEU A 395 17.36 58.17 19.59
C LEU A 395 17.11 59.53 18.91
N ALA A 396 16.85 60.58 19.68
CA ALA A 396 16.51 61.87 19.14
C ALA A 396 17.24 63.06 19.72
N VAL A 397 17.50 64.10 18.93
CA VAL A 397 18.04 65.39 19.34
C VAL A 397 17.03 66.46 18.97
N SER A 398 16.65 67.31 19.93
CA SER A 398 15.70 68.42 19.77
C SER A 398 16.42 69.73 20.13
N ASP A 399 16.21 70.79 19.32
CA ASP A 399 16.75 72.14 19.56
C ASP A 399 15.61 73.18 19.51
N GLN A 400 15.93 74.43 19.85
CA GLN A 400 15.04 75.60 19.78
C GLN A 400 15.38 76.54 18.60
N GLY A 401 15.99 76.00 17.56
CA GLY A 401 16.33 76.73 16.35
C GLY A 401 15.13 77.10 15.49
N PRO A 402 15.37 77.65 14.28
CA PRO A 402 14.29 78.03 13.39
C PRO A 402 13.54 76.89 12.73
N GLY A 403 13.93 75.61 13.04
CA GLY A 403 13.40 74.46 12.38
C GLY A 403 13.70 74.35 10.88
N ILE A 404 13.15 73.35 10.21
CA ILE A 404 13.24 73.13 8.76
C ILE A 404 11.82 72.94 8.18
N PRO A 405 11.39 73.81 7.25
CA PRO A 405 10.10 73.69 6.62
C PRO A 405 9.88 72.30 5.98
N VAL A 406 8.66 71.74 6.09
CA VAL A 406 8.35 70.39 5.61
C VAL A 406 8.73 70.16 4.15
N THR A 407 8.56 71.20 3.31
CA THR A 407 8.93 71.19 1.88
C THR A 407 10.43 71.12 1.60
N GLU A 408 11.29 71.49 2.57
CA GLU A 408 12.74 71.55 2.45
C GLU A 408 13.48 70.41 3.17
N ARG A 409 12.74 69.59 3.96
CA ARG A 409 13.34 68.47 4.75
C ARG A 409 14.04 67.44 3.91
N ALA A 410 13.50 67.12 2.72
CA ALA A 410 14.13 66.18 1.80
C ALA A 410 15.42 66.72 1.20
N ASP A 411 15.47 68.05 0.95
CA ASP A 411 16.66 68.71 0.44
C ASP A 411 17.74 68.94 1.54
N ALA A 412 17.32 69.11 2.79
CA ALA A 412 18.20 69.27 3.95
C ALA A 412 19.05 68.01 4.24
N VAL A 413 18.58 66.84 3.80
CA VAL A 413 19.30 65.54 3.96
C VAL A 413 20.22 65.25 2.76
N ALA A 414 20.07 66.02 1.63
CA ALA A 414 20.90 65.84 0.46
C ALA A 414 22.34 66.36 0.71
N ARG A 415 23.32 65.65 0.17
CA ARG A 415 24.75 65.90 0.38
C ARG A 415 25.17 67.28 -0.21
N PHE A 416 25.99 68.03 0.55
CA PHE A 416 26.57 69.34 0.15
C PHE A 416 25.53 70.43 -0.08
N ARG A 417 24.30 70.33 0.41
CA ARG A 417 23.34 71.41 0.41
C ARG A 417 23.27 72.07 1.78
N SER A 418 23.51 73.39 1.83
CA SER A 418 23.26 74.24 2.98
C SER A 418 22.09 75.12 2.61
N LEU A 419 21.00 75.05 3.41
CA LEU A 419 19.78 75.86 3.18
C LEU A 419 19.94 77.32 3.53
N ARG A 420 21.08 77.73 4.13
CA ARG A 420 21.36 79.11 4.56
C ARG A 420 22.70 79.62 4.04
N THR A 421 22.71 80.81 3.46
CA THR A 421 23.91 81.47 2.90
C THR A 421 24.66 82.32 3.90
N ASP A 422 24.07 82.68 5.01
CA ASP A 422 24.61 83.55 6.06
C ASP A 422 25.56 82.84 7.07
N ARG A 423 25.50 81.52 7.22
CA ARG A 423 26.43 80.72 8.01
C ARG A 423 26.85 79.45 7.21
N PRO A 424 27.95 79.47 6.50
CA PRO A 424 28.36 78.38 5.63
C PRO A 424 28.81 77.16 6.45
N GLY A 425 27.93 76.11 6.38
CA GLY A 425 28.21 74.74 6.89
C GLY A 425 28.58 73.82 5.73
N SER A 426 29.20 72.65 6.01
CA SER A 426 29.59 71.67 5.01
C SER A 426 28.40 70.96 4.32
N GLY A 427 27.16 71.09 4.81
CA GLY A 427 25.97 70.42 4.30
C GLY A 427 25.99 68.85 4.39
N LEU A 428 26.86 68.29 5.28
CA LEU A 428 27.07 66.84 5.36
C LEU A 428 26.50 66.18 6.63
N GLY A 429 26.20 66.95 7.68
CA GLY A 429 25.82 66.40 8.98
C GLY A 429 24.54 65.56 8.99
N LEU A 430 23.46 66.09 8.41
CA LEU A 430 22.17 65.32 8.30
C LEU A 430 22.28 64.15 7.33
N ALA A 431 23.02 64.30 6.21
CA ALA A 431 23.26 63.26 5.24
C ALA A 431 24.04 62.05 5.85
N ILE A 432 25.01 62.32 6.76
CA ILE A 432 25.74 61.28 7.50
C ILE A 432 24.78 60.57 8.47
N ALA A 433 23.95 61.30 9.21
CA ALA A 433 22.98 60.71 10.11
C ALA A 433 21.96 59.81 9.43
N GLN A 434 21.46 60.19 8.22
CA GLN A 434 20.59 59.35 7.39
C GLN A 434 21.31 58.09 6.91
N ALA A 435 22.49 58.19 6.37
CA ALA A 435 23.26 57.06 5.87
C ALA A 435 23.54 56.01 6.99
N VAL A 436 23.79 56.47 8.22
CA VAL A 436 23.95 55.61 9.38
C VAL A 436 22.64 54.96 9.79
N ALA A 437 21.51 55.64 9.79
CA ALA A 437 20.20 55.07 10.06
C ALA A 437 19.85 53.96 9.06
N GLU A 438 19.97 54.21 7.77
CA GLU A 438 19.73 53.24 6.70
C GLU A 438 20.63 52.00 6.76
N ALA A 439 21.91 52.20 7.06
CA ALA A 439 22.86 51.08 7.23
C ALA A 439 22.49 50.12 8.37
N HIS A 440 21.73 50.62 9.36
CA HIS A 440 21.26 49.81 10.51
C HIS A 440 19.79 49.33 10.37
N GLY A 441 19.18 49.43 9.18
CA GLY A 441 17.80 48.98 8.86
C GLY A 441 16.72 49.86 9.48
N GLY A 442 17.07 51.10 9.86
CA GLY A 442 16.21 52.12 10.41
C GLY A 442 16.03 53.32 9.48
N ALA A 443 15.56 54.45 9.98
CA ALA A 443 15.37 55.68 9.26
C ALA A 443 15.63 56.91 10.12
N LEU A 444 16.06 58.06 9.49
CA LEU A 444 16.12 59.37 10.10
C LEU A 444 14.78 60.12 9.83
N GLU A 445 14.12 60.56 10.87
CA GLU A 445 12.90 61.36 10.81
C GLU A 445 13.17 62.76 11.32
N LEU A 446 12.66 63.79 10.63
CA LEU A 446 12.79 65.21 11.00
C LEU A 446 11.41 65.79 11.32
N ASP A 447 11.18 66.15 12.60
CA ASP A 447 9.93 66.68 13.10
C ASP A 447 10.12 68.09 13.70
N ASP A 448 9.06 68.81 13.96
CA ASP A 448 9.11 70.10 14.71
C ASP A 448 9.23 69.81 16.22
N ALA A 449 10.06 70.56 16.92
CA ALA A 449 10.29 70.43 18.36
C ALA A 449 9.40 71.41 19.19
N GLY A 450 8.04 71.31 19.06
CA GLY A 450 7.08 72.21 19.65
C GLY A 450 6.81 73.44 18.79
N ASP A 451 6.61 74.66 19.42
CA ASP A 451 6.28 75.87 18.70
C ASP A 451 7.44 76.44 17.87
N CYS A 452 8.65 76.15 18.22
CA CYS A 452 9.91 76.47 17.49
C CYS A 452 10.95 75.37 17.70
N GLY A 453 11.74 75.03 16.64
CA GLY A 453 12.85 74.10 16.74
C GLY A 453 12.79 72.89 15.82
N LEU A 454 13.86 72.11 15.74
CA LEU A 454 13.96 70.87 15.01
C LEU A 454 14.14 69.66 15.94
N LYS A 455 13.42 68.58 15.67
CA LYS A 455 13.62 67.28 16.30
C LYS A 455 14.07 66.25 15.28
N ALA A 456 15.34 65.82 15.37
CA ALA A 456 15.91 64.78 14.51
C ALA A 456 15.96 63.43 15.23
N ARG A 457 15.34 62.35 14.64
CA ARG A 457 15.13 61.06 15.29
C ARG A 457 15.64 59.88 14.46
N LEU A 458 16.39 58.93 15.05
CA LEU A 458 16.90 57.69 14.49
C LEU A 458 16.15 56.47 15.09
N ARG A 459 15.59 55.51 14.27
CA ARG A 459 14.74 54.36 14.69
C ARG A 459 15.28 52.99 14.32
N PHE A 460 15.00 51.87 15.11
CA PHE A 460 15.55 50.49 15.02
C PHE A 460 14.59 49.33 15.46
N PRO A 461 14.52 48.02 14.86
CA PRO A 461 13.49 46.92 15.08
C PRO A 461 13.74 45.73 16.03
N LEU A 462 12.76 44.69 16.31
CA LEU A 462 12.79 43.54 17.33
C LEU A 462 12.28 42.14 16.86
N LEU A 463 12.57 40.85 17.53
CA LEU A 463 12.30 39.42 17.16
C LEU A 463 11.88 38.33 18.26
N ALA A 464 11.33 36.98 17.92
CA ALA A 464 10.77 35.91 18.82
C ALA A 464 10.84 34.38 18.41
N ALA A 465 10.43 33.20 19.26
CA ALA A 465 10.61 31.71 19.12
C ALA A 465 9.68 30.68 19.88
N LEU A 466 9.70 29.20 19.67
CA LEU A 466 8.71 28.11 20.06
C LEU A 466 9.21 26.63 20.34
N PHE A 467 8.42 25.57 20.97
CA PHE A 467 8.75 24.15 21.35
C PHE A 467 7.62 23.07 21.50
N VAL A 468 7.91 21.63 21.68
CA VAL A 468 7.08 20.38 21.59
C VAL A 468 7.54 19.11 22.40
N ALA A 469 6.69 17.97 22.67
CA ALA A 469 7.08 16.60 23.18
C ALA A 469 6.00 15.44 23.30
N VAL A 470 6.16 14.17 23.75
CA VAL A 470 6.11 12.72 23.38
C VAL A 470 5.65 11.68 24.49
N GLY A 471 5.16 10.39 24.16
CA GLY A 471 5.45 9.08 24.81
C GLY A 471 4.42 7.97 25.21
N LEU A 472 4.30 6.73 25.36
CA LEU A 472 4.77 5.33 25.53
C LEU A 472 3.90 4.29 26.35
N LEU A 473 3.81 2.92 26.07
CA LEU A 473 4.18 1.59 26.65
C LEU A 473 3.13 0.51 27.18
N SER A 474 3.21 -0.74 27.00
CA SER A 474 3.24 -2.24 27.08
C SER A 474 2.74 -3.04 28.36
N PRO A 475 2.92 -4.44 28.72
CA PRO A 475 2.85 -5.74 28.02
C PRO A 475 2.15 -6.96 28.83
N PRO A 476 2.54 -8.34 28.92
CA PRO A 476 1.74 -9.58 28.68
C PRO A 476 1.59 -10.64 29.82
N ALA A 477 1.00 -11.91 29.60
CA ALA A 477 0.96 -13.05 30.54
C ALA A 477 0.64 -14.46 29.93
N SER A 478 0.94 -15.56 30.66
CA SER A 478 1.00 -16.97 30.27
C SER A 478 0.14 -17.92 31.15
N GLY A 479 -0.18 -19.17 30.70
CA GLY A 479 -0.93 -20.21 31.45
C GLY A 479 -0.70 -21.67 31.00
N THR A 480 -1.10 -22.67 31.79
CA THR A 480 -0.71 -24.08 31.80
C THR A 480 -1.72 -25.06 31.18
N ALA A 481 -1.28 -26.24 30.72
CA ALA A 481 -2.02 -27.24 29.91
C ALA A 481 -2.63 -28.41 30.70
N ARG A 482 -3.80 -28.92 30.23
CA ARG A 482 -4.53 -30.14 30.67
C ARG A 482 -4.65 -31.06 29.45
N ALA A 483 -4.66 -32.40 29.65
CA ALA A 483 -4.77 -33.36 28.56
C ALA A 483 -6.08 -33.21 27.77
N GLU A 484 -5.96 -33.04 26.45
CA GLU A 484 -7.09 -32.76 25.54
C GLU A 484 -7.57 -34.06 24.88
N THR A 485 -8.90 -34.26 24.81
CA THR A 485 -9.49 -35.41 24.07
C THR A 485 -9.77 -34.98 22.62
N PHE A 486 -9.07 -35.60 21.69
CA PHE A 486 -9.19 -35.35 20.25
C PHE A 486 -10.21 -36.30 19.62
N ARG A 487 -11.30 -35.75 19.08
CA ARG A 487 -12.44 -36.50 18.55
C ARG A 487 -12.37 -36.61 17.02
N VAL A 488 -12.34 -37.84 16.54
CA VAL A 488 -12.38 -38.16 15.11
C VAL A 488 -13.64 -38.98 14.81
N TRP A 489 -14.53 -38.44 13.95
CA TRP A 489 -15.65 -39.16 13.39
C TRP A 489 -15.31 -39.66 12.00
N SER A 490 -15.45 -40.93 11.74
CA SER A 490 -14.99 -41.55 10.53
C SER A 490 -15.96 -42.58 9.97
N ALA A 491 -16.12 -42.60 8.66
CA ALA A 491 -16.74 -43.71 7.94
C ALA A 491 -15.67 -44.66 7.34
N THR A 492 -14.56 -44.81 8.05
CA THR A 492 -13.52 -45.81 7.80
C THR A 492 -13.35 -46.64 9.05
N ASP A 493 -13.29 -47.95 8.89
CA ASP A 493 -13.10 -48.87 10.02
C ASP A 493 -11.79 -48.54 10.77
N THR A 494 -11.77 -48.83 12.09
CA THR A 494 -10.61 -48.55 12.94
C THR A 494 -9.38 -49.33 12.53
N ALA A 495 -9.54 -50.58 12.09
CA ALA A 495 -8.42 -51.47 11.78
C ALA A 495 -7.47 -50.91 10.68
N PRO A 496 -7.94 -50.44 9.52
CA PRO A 496 -7.09 -49.74 8.51
C PRO A 496 -6.50 -48.44 8.99
N MET A 497 -7.16 -47.74 9.90
CA MET A 497 -6.69 -46.47 10.43
C MET A 497 -5.78 -46.62 11.66
N GLN A 498 -5.76 -47.75 12.32
CA GLN A 498 -5.00 -47.95 13.58
C GLN A 498 -3.52 -47.54 13.45
N PRO A 499 -2.77 -47.94 12.37
CA PRO A 499 -1.37 -47.55 12.25
C PRO A 499 -1.18 -46.01 12.14
N VAL A 500 -2.21 -45.28 11.66
CA VAL A 500 -2.19 -43.81 11.57
C VAL A 500 -2.43 -43.22 12.97
N LEU A 501 -3.43 -43.74 13.70
CA LEU A 501 -3.79 -43.29 15.04
C LEU A 501 -2.62 -43.48 16.00
N ASP A 502 -1.97 -44.67 15.96
CA ASP A 502 -0.79 -44.97 16.76
C ASP A 502 0.36 -44.01 16.46
N ALA A 503 0.70 -43.84 15.19
CA ALA A 503 1.81 -42.98 14.77
C ALA A 503 1.56 -41.49 15.10
N PHE A 504 0.29 -41.06 15.09
CA PHE A 504 -0.07 -39.68 15.51
C PHE A 504 -0.02 -39.54 17.03
N SER A 505 -0.48 -40.53 17.78
CA SER A 505 -0.39 -40.58 19.24
C SER A 505 1.07 -40.59 19.73
N ASP A 506 1.94 -41.36 19.10
CA ASP A 506 3.38 -41.42 19.42
C ASP A 506 4.05 -40.05 19.24
N ALA A 507 3.65 -39.33 18.19
CA ALA A 507 4.12 -37.97 17.93
C ALA A 507 3.48 -36.91 18.86
N ASN A 508 2.39 -37.23 19.58
CA ASN A 508 1.62 -36.31 20.42
C ASN A 508 1.16 -36.99 21.72
N PRO A 509 2.06 -37.37 22.62
CA PRO A 509 1.75 -38.24 23.78
C PRO A 509 0.81 -37.64 24.83
N THR A 510 0.53 -36.34 24.77
CA THR A 510 -0.41 -35.66 25.67
C THR A 510 -1.86 -35.70 25.19
N ILE A 511 -2.11 -36.25 23.99
CA ILE A 511 -3.42 -36.25 23.33
C ILE A 511 -4.03 -37.66 23.44
N ARG A 512 -5.29 -37.70 23.84
CA ARG A 512 -6.09 -38.93 23.79
C ARG A 512 -7.04 -38.87 22.60
N ILE A 513 -6.95 -39.82 21.66
CA ILE A 513 -7.82 -39.90 20.48
C ILE A 513 -9.10 -40.65 20.85
N ASP A 514 -10.26 -40.06 20.56
CA ASP A 514 -11.59 -40.69 20.56
C ASP A 514 -12.01 -40.88 19.10
N TYR A 515 -11.78 -42.06 18.54
CA TYR A 515 -12.14 -42.43 17.16
C TYR A 515 -13.50 -43.14 17.16
N ARG A 516 -14.45 -42.61 16.38
CA ARG A 516 -15.79 -43.20 16.28
C ARG A 516 -16.12 -43.58 14.84
N GLU A 517 -16.57 -44.79 14.67
CA GLU A 517 -17.00 -45.35 13.37
C GLU A 517 -18.44 -45.04 13.07
N PHE A 518 -18.72 -44.75 11.81
CA PHE A 518 -20.06 -44.50 11.28
C PHE A 518 -20.21 -45.15 9.91
N GLN A 519 -21.44 -45.38 9.48
CA GLN A 519 -21.76 -45.55 8.08
C GLN A 519 -21.77 -44.21 7.37
N THR A 520 -21.45 -44.19 6.06
CA THR A 520 -21.21 -42.96 5.28
C THR A 520 -22.36 -41.95 5.37
N VAL A 521 -23.62 -42.43 5.22
CA VAL A 521 -24.83 -41.56 5.28
C VAL A 521 -25.08 -41.12 6.73
N ALA A 522 -24.94 -42.04 7.70
CA ALA A 522 -25.13 -41.73 9.11
C ALA A 522 -24.12 -40.72 9.62
N LEU A 523 -22.88 -40.73 9.13
CA LEU A 523 -21.87 -39.71 9.43
C LEU A 523 -22.29 -38.33 8.94
N HIS A 524 -22.73 -38.25 7.68
CA HIS A 524 -23.21 -37.02 7.08
C HIS A 524 -24.37 -36.41 7.90
N ASP A 525 -25.37 -37.24 8.23
CA ASP A 525 -26.55 -36.81 8.98
C ASP A 525 -26.17 -36.40 10.41
N ALA A 526 -25.24 -37.13 11.06
CA ALA A 526 -24.74 -36.80 12.39
C ALA A 526 -24.02 -35.44 12.41
N VAL A 527 -23.23 -35.12 11.39
CA VAL A 527 -22.56 -33.82 11.27
C VAL A 527 -23.57 -32.69 11.06
N LEU A 528 -24.63 -32.94 10.23
CA LEU A 528 -25.70 -31.94 10.01
C LEU A 528 -26.56 -31.69 11.24
N ALA A 529 -26.77 -32.70 12.07
CA ALA A 529 -27.59 -32.62 13.27
C ALA A 529 -26.83 -32.16 14.54
N ALA A 530 -25.50 -32.10 14.48
CA ALA A 530 -24.70 -31.78 15.65
C ALA A 530 -24.79 -30.28 16.00
N GLU A 531 -25.05 -29.97 17.27
CA GLU A 531 -24.99 -28.62 17.81
C GLU A 531 -23.55 -28.14 18.00
N ASP A 532 -23.37 -26.84 18.14
CA ASP A 532 -22.07 -26.22 18.40
C ASP A 532 -21.43 -26.82 19.67
N GLY A 533 -20.18 -27.28 19.55
CA GLY A 533 -19.41 -27.95 20.62
C GLY A 533 -19.61 -29.48 20.69
N ALA A 534 -20.61 -30.04 20.01
CA ALA A 534 -20.80 -31.51 19.89
C ALA A 534 -20.05 -32.08 18.68
N LEU A 535 -19.66 -31.24 17.70
CA LEU A 535 -18.91 -31.64 16.51
C LEU A 535 -17.56 -32.26 16.87
N PRO A 536 -17.05 -33.21 16.05
CA PRO A 536 -15.70 -33.76 16.21
C PRO A 536 -14.64 -32.74 15.82
N ASP A 537 -13.39 -33.05 16.09
CA ASP A 537 -12.25 -32.23 15.65
C ASP A 537 -11.84 -32.55 14.21
N VAL A 538 -12.13 -33.76 13.72
CA VAL A 538 -11.95 -34.16 12.30
C VAL A 538 -13.07 -35.08 11.85
N VAL A 539 -13.53 -34.92 10.61
CA VAL A 539 -14.49 -35.80 9.92
C VAL A 539 -13.78 -36.48 8.75
N ILE A 540 -13.91 -37.82 8.65
CA ILE A 540 -13.30 -38.64 7.59
C ILE A 540 -14.36 -39.48 6.90
N SER A 541 -14.40 -39.48 5.52
CA SER A 541 -15.32 -40.36 4.77
C SER A 541 -14.79 -40.71 3.38
N PRO A 542 -15.09 -41.91 2.87
CA PRO A 542 -14.90 -42.27 1.45
C PRO A 542 -15.96 -41.68 0.52
N SER A 543 -17.14 -41.30 1.03
CA SER A 543 -18.21 -40.71 0.20
C SER A 543 -17.87 -39.23 -0.07
N MET A 544 -17.14 -39.00 -1.15
CA MET A 544 -16.63 -37.65 -1.51
C MET A 544 -17.77 -36.66 -1.75
N ASP A 545 -18.89 -37.11 -2.32
CA ASP A 545 -20.07 -36.27 -2.58
C ASP A 545 -20.72 -35.74 -1.31
N LEU A 546 -20.91 -36.59 -0.29
CA LEU A 546 -21.47 -36.23 1.00
C LEU A 546 -20.50 -35.27 1.75
N GLN A 547 -19.18 -35.48 1.63
CA GLN A 547 -18.18 -34.58 2.22
C GLN A 547 -18.16 -33.24 1.53
N VAL A 548 -18.24 -33.20 0.18
CA VAL A 548 -18.34 -31.95 -0.58
C VAL A 548 -19.63 -31.19 -0.22
N ASP A 549 -20.76 -31.89 0.02
CA ASP A 549 -22.00 -31.25 0.48
C ASP A 549 -21.81 -30.55 1.83
N LEU A 550 -21.20 -31.21 2.82
CA LEU A 550 -20.93 -30.61 4.13
C LEU A 550 -20.02 -29.36 4.02
N VAL A 551 -18.96 -29.47 3.24
CA VAL A 551 -18.05 -28.36 3.00
C VAL A 551 -18.73 -27.22 2.22
N ASN A 552 -19.55 -27.53 1.20
CA ASN A 552 -20.29 -26.54 0.42
C ASN A 552 -21.30 -25.77 1.29
N ARG A 553 -21.90 -26.40 2.30
CA ARG A 553 -22.75 -25.75 3.30
C ARG A 553 -22.00 -24.86 4.28
N GLY A 554 -20.67 -24.80 4.21
CA GLY A 554 -19.86 -23.95 5.07
C GLY A 554 -19.48 -24.57 6.42
N LEU A 555 -19.65 -25.88 6.60
CA LEU A 555 -19.37 -26.55 7.88
C LEU A 555 -17.87 -26.81 8.10
N ALA A 556 -17.04 -26.73 7.07
CA ALA A 556 -15.61 -26.93 7.16
C ALA A 556 -14.83 -25.62 7.43
N ARG A 557 -13.70 -25.74 8.12
CA ARG A 557 -12.74 -24.68 8.34
C ARG A 557 -11.65 -24.71 7.25
N ARG A 558 -11.23 -23.53 6.78
CA ARG A 558 -10.04 -23.42 5.92
C ARG A 558 -8.79 -23.62 6.73
N LEU A 559 -7.90 -24.54 6.29
CA LEU A 559 -6.64 -24.86 6.95
C LEU A 559 -5.50 -24.05 6.33
N GLY A 560 -4.68 -23.40 7.19
CA GLY A 560 -3.60 -22.52 6.76
C GLY A 560 -2.23 -23.19 6.72
N ALA A 561 -2.02 -24.22 7.56
CA ALA A 561 -0.74 -24.92 7.67
C ALA A 561 -0.48 -25.94 6.56
N ILE A 562 -1.49 -26.24 5.72
CA ILE A 562 -1.36 -27.20 4.61
C ILE A 562 -1.02 -26.43 3.33
N GLU A 563 0.15 -26.73 2.78
CA GLU A 563 0.59 -26.14 1.51
C GLU A 563 -0.36 -26.49 0.36
N ARG A 564 -0.61 -25.53 -0.52
CA ARG A 564 -1.38 -25.78 -1.74
C ARG A 564 -0.64 -26.81 -2.60
N GLY A 565 -1.32 -27.90 -2.94
CA GLY A 565 -0.72 -28.99 -3.72
C GLY A 565 -0.10 -30.10 -2.86
N ALA A 566 -0.24 -30.07 -1.54
CA ALA A 566 0.16 -31.19 -0.66
C ALA A 566 -0.56 -32.52 -1.01
N THR A 567 -1.70 -32.43 -1.68
CA THR A 567 -2.39 -33.56 -2.30
C THR A 567 -2.96 -33.12 -3.67
N PRO A 568 -2.98 -34.01 -4.70
CA PRO A 568 -3.60 -33.72 -5.98
C PRO A 568 -5.12 -33.53 -5.87
N GLN A 569 -5.75 -33.99 -4.78
CA GLN A 569 -7.16 -33.87 -4.50
C GLN A 569 -7.40 -33.02 -3.26
N SER A 570 -7.61 -31.73 -3.43
CA SER A 570 -8.03 -30.82 -2.37
C SER A 570 -9.05 -29.80 -2.90
N TRP A 571 -9.99 -29.40 -2.03
CA TRP A 571 -10.98 -28.40 -2.37
C TRP A 571 -11.00 -27.28 -1.32
N ARG A 572 -10.80 -26.03 -1.76
CA ARG A 572 -10.85 -24.79 -0.97
C ARG A 572 -9.83 -24.69 0.18
N ASN A 573 -8.86 -25.58 0.30
CA ASN A 573 -8.08 -25.80 1.53
C ASN A 573 -8.97 -26.12 2.75
N GLU A 574 -10.13 -26.70 2.52
CA GLU A 574 -11.11 -27.08 3.52
C GLU A 574 -11.33 -28.59 3.53
N LEU A 575 -11.23 -29.26 2.37
CA LEU A 575 -11.39 -30.70 2.18
C LEU A 575 -10.17 -31.29 1.51
N PHE A 576 -9.65 -32.40 2.03
CA PHE A 576 -8.40 -33.01 1.57
C PHE A 576 -8.57 -34.50 1.35
N GLY A 577 -8.34 -34.97 0.11
CA GLY A 577 -8.23 -36.37 -0.21
C GLY A 577 -6.83 -36.89 0.17
N PHE A 578 -6.75 -37.97 0.95
CA PHE A 578 -5.50 -38.50 1.47
C PHE A 578 -5.19 -39.94 1.08
N THR A 579 -6.10 -40.61 0.33
CA THR A 579 -5.90 -41.95 -0.23
C THR A 579 -6.13 -41.97 -1.75
N PHE A 580 -5.71 -43.04 -2.41
CA PHE A 580 -5.96 -43.33 -3.82
C PHE A 580 -6.62 -44.71 -3.95
N GLU A 581 -7.93 -44.78 -4.01
CA GLU A 581 -8.68 -46.02 -3.94
C GLU A 581 -9.46 -46.26 -5.22
N PRO A 582 -8.95 -47.15 -6.12
CA PRO A 582 -9.66 -47.51 -7.30
C PRO A 582 -10.90 -48.38 -6.97
N ALA A 583 -12.00 -48.16 -7.70
CA ALA A 583 -13.06 -49.13 -7.78
C ALA A 583 -12.59 -50.32 -8.61
N VAL A 584 -12.66 -51.53 -8.02
CA VAL A 584 -12.21 -52.75 -8.65
C VAL A 584 -13.33 -53.76 -8.73
N THR A 585 -13.16 -54.79 -9.53
CA THR A 585 -14.00 -55.98 -9.52
C THR A 585 -13.27 -57.11 -8.79
N ILE A 586 -13.92 -57.79 -7.84
CA ILE A 586 -13.38 -59.03 -7.25
C ILE A 586 -14.11 -60.21 -7.84
N PHE A 587 -13.43 -61.32 -7.94
CA PHE A 587 -13.94 -62.55 -8.49
C PHE A 587 -13.44 -63.80 -7.79
N ASP A 588 -14.21 -64.89 -7.90
CA ASP A 588 -13.85 -66.23 -7.38
C ASP A 588 -12.91 -66.92 -8.38
N ARG A 589 -11.66 -67.14 -7.99
CA ARG A 589 -10.63 -67.82 -8.81
C ARG A 589 -10.89 -69.33 -9.01
N GLU A 590 -11.74 -69.96 -8.19
CA GLU A 590 -12.16 -71.32 -8.43
C GLU A 590 -13.26 -71.42 -9.49
N ALA A 591 -14.02 -70.34 -9.71
CA ALA A 591 -15.08 -70.27 -10.68
C ALA A 591 -14.70 -69.63 -12.02
N LEU A 592 -13.66 -68.75 -12.03
CA LEU A 592 -13.24 -67.98 -13.21
C LEU A 592 -11.72 -67.92 -13.31
N GLU A 593 -11.19 -68.21 -14.49
CA GLU A 593 -9.78 -67.94 -14.79
C GLU A 593 -9.58 -66.48 -15.17
N PRO A 594 -8.39 -65.89 -14.95
CA PRO A 594 -8.09 -64.50 -15.37
C PRO A 594 -8.31 -64.22 -16.87
N SER A 595 -8.16 -65.23 -17.72
CA SER A 595 -8.40 -65.20 -19.18
C SER A 595 -9.84 -64.99 -19.58
N ASP A 596 -10.78 -65.45 -18.72
CA ASP A 596 -12.22 -65.42 -18.96
C ASP A 596 -12.86 -64.07 -18.52
N LEU A 597 -12.11 -63.23 -17.84
CA LEU A 597 -12.62 -62.00 -17.28
C LEU A 597 -12.89 -60.94 -18.40
N PRO A 598 -13.98 -60.18 -18.29
CA PRO A 598 -14.32 -59.13 -19.23
C PRO A 598 -13.26 -58.01 -19.19
N ARG A 599 -12.80 -57.57 -20.36
CA ARG A 599 -11.72 -56.57 -20.48
C ARG A 599 -12.17 -55.13 -20.18
N ASN A 600 -13.43 -54.83 -20.42
CA ASN A 600 -14.04 -53.50 -20.28
C ASN A 600 -15.50 -53.64 -19.84
N HIS A 601 -16.17 -52.53 -19.54
CA HIS A 601 -17.57 -52.52 -19.05
C HIS A 601 -18.57 -52.98 -20.10
N VAL A 602 -18.30 -52.88 -21.41
CA VAL A 602 -19.13 -53.40 -22.47
C VAL A 602 -19.05 -54.92 -22.49
N ASP A 603 -17.82 -55.44 -22.37
CA ASP A 603 -17.56 -56.88 -22.27
C ASP A 603 -18.21 -57.48 -21.03
N LEU A 604 -18.18 -56.74 -19.87
CA LEU A 604 -18.85 -57.16 -18.63
C LEU A 604 -20.37 -57.33 -18.86
N SER A 605 -21.02 -56.39 -19.55
CA SER A 605 -22.45 -56.50 -19.87
C SER A 605 -22.72 -57.70 -20.79
N ALA A 606 -21.86 -57.99 -21.77
CA ALA A 606 -21.96 -59.15 -22.64
C ALA A 606 -21.72 -60.45 -21.85
N PHE A 607 -20.67 -60.50 -21.03
CA PHE A 607 -20.30 -61.63 -20.16
C PHE A 607 -21.44 -62.08 -19.26
N VAL A 608 -22.15 -61.13 -18.60
CA VAL A 608 -23.28 -61.40 -17.73
C VAL A 608 -24.48 -61.86 -18.54
N ARG A 609 -24.80 -61.20 -19.66
CA ARG A 609 -25.98 -61.53 -20.51
C ARG A 609 -25.88 -62.87 -21.18
N GLU A 610 -24.69 -63.24 -21.66
CA GLU A 610 -24.47 -64.53 -22.36
C GLU A 610 -24.55 -65.74 -21.43
N ARG A 611 -24.44 -65.54 -20.14
CA ARG A 611 -24.47 -66.60 -19.13
C ARG A 611 -25.48 -66.24 -18.02
N GLU A 612 -26.56 -65.54 -18.34
CA GLU A 612 -27.55 -65.05 -17.38
C GLU A 612 -28.03 -66.12 -16.40
N ASP A 613 -28.41 -67.32 -16.95
CA ASP A 613 -28.85 -68.42 -16.08
C ASP A 613 -27.76 -69.00 -15.18
N VAL A 614 -26.52 -68.99 -15.59
CA VAL A 614 -25.39 -69.50 -14.84
C VAL A 614 -24.98 -68.55 -13.70
N TRP A 615 -25.09 -67.23 -13.94
CA TRP A 615 -24.69 -66.16 -13.02
C TRP A 615 -25.83 -65.64 -12.14
N ARG A 616 -27.06 -66.18 -12.31
CA ARG A 616 -28.24 -65.76 -11.57
C ARG A 616 -28.01 -65.82 -10.07
N GLY A 617 -28.15 -64.69 -9.35
CA GLY A 617 -27.93 -64.59 -7.89
C GLY A 617 -26.48 -64.70 -7.43
N ARG A 618 -25.49 -64.80 -8.40
CA ARG A 618 -24.05 -64.98 -8.07
C ARG A 618 -23.15 -63.78 -8.42
N ILE A 619 -23.78 -62.68 -8.79
CA ILE A 619 -23.09 -61.40 -9.01
C ILE A 619 -23.47 -60.44 -7.89
N GLY A 620 -22.47 -59.72 -7.34
CA GLY A 620 -22.65 -58.74 -6.27
C GLY A 620 -22.40 -57.29 -6.74
N THR A 621 -23.12 -56.36 -6.15
CA THR A 621 -22.85 -54.95 -6.24
C THR A 621 -23.41 -54.24 -5.02
N TYR A 622 -23.17 -52.93 -4.86
CA TYR A 622 -23.73 -52.17 -3.73
C TYR A 622 -25.24 -51.94 -3.86
N ASP A 623 -25.94 -51.95 -2.71
CA ASP A 623 -27.24 -51.32 -2.59
C ASP A 623 -27.04 -49.79 -2.44
N ILE A 624 -27.25 -49.07 -3.52
CA ILE A 624 -27.00 -47.61 -3.56
C ILE A 624 -27.96 -46.79 -2.68
N ARG A 625 -29.01 -47.42 -2.14
CA ARG A 625 -29.91 -46.79 -1.18
C ARG A 625 -29.32 -46.77 0.24
N LEU A 626 -28.45 -47.73 0.56
CA LEU A 626 -27.81 -47.93 1.87
C LEU A 626 -26.35 -47.47 1.89
N SER A 627 -25.64 -47.70 0.79
CA SER A 627 -24.20 -47.41 0.67
C SER A 627 -23.96 -46.07 -0.02
N GLY A 628 -23.43 -45.06 0.72
CA GLY A 628 -23.04 -43.76 0.15
C GLY A 628 -21.92 -43.91 -0.89
N ILE A 629 -20.92 -44.79 -0.62
CA ILE A 629 -19.89 -45.08 -1.63
C ILE A 629 -20.42 -45.80 -2.86
N GLY A 630 -21.36 -46.75 -2.67
CA GLY A 630 -22.04 -47.41 -3.75
C GLY A 630 -22.84 -46.41 -4.61
N TYR A 631 -23.52 -45.46 -3.97
CA TYR A 631 -24.23 -44.37 -4.63
C TYR A 631 -23.25 -43.50 -5.44
N LEU A 632 -22.13 -43.07 -4.84
CA LEU A 632 -21.11 -42.29 -5.52
C LEU A 632 -20.60 -43.02 -6.78
N TYR A 633 -20.21 -44.30 -6.69
CA TYR A 633 -19.74 -45.05 -7.84
C TYR A 633 -20.80 -45.19 -8.94
N ALA A 634 -22.03 -45.54 -8.58
CA ALA A 634 -23.13 -45.67 -9.56
C ALA A 634 -23.42 -44.34 -10.29
N THR A 635 -23.36 -43.21 -9.60
CA THR A 635 -23.55 -41.88 -10.20
C THR A 635 -22.39 -41.50 -11.12
N GLN A 636 -21.15 -41.84 -10.76
CA GLN A 636 -19.98 -41.58 -11.59
C GLN A 636 -19.92 -42.51 -12.81
N ASP A 637 -20.34 -43.78 -12.68
CA ASP A 637 -20.55 -44.65 -13.83
C ASP A 637 -21.60 -44.09 -14.80
N ALA A 638 -22.71 -43.56 -14.28
CA ALA A 638 -23.74 -42.93 -15.09
C ALA A 638 -23.19 -41.72 -15.90
N ASN A 639 -22.21 -41.01 -15.39
CA ASN A 639 -21.53 -39.93 -16.10
C ASN A 639 -20.67 -40.44 -17.30
N GLN A 640 -20.27 -41.74 -17.31
CA GLN A 640 -19.61 -42.36 -18.45
C GLN A 640 -20.60 -42.70 -19.60
N GLY A 641 -21.89 -42.41 -19.43
CA GLY A 641 -22.91 -42.47 -20.43
C GLY A 641 -23.89 -43.67 -20.33
N VAL A 642 -24.70 -43.86 -21.35
CA VAL A 642 -25.83 -44.84 -21.41
C VAL A 642 -25.40 -46.29 -21.10
N ARG A 643 -24.10 -46.59 -21.21
CA ARG A 643 -23.58 -47.95 -20.97
C ARG A 643 -23.73 -48.39 -19.52
N ALA A 644 -23.63 -47.47 -18.57
CA ALA A 644 -23.78 -47.79 -17.14
C ALA A 644 -25.21 -48.22 -16.78
N LEU A 645 -26.23 -47.55 -17.31
CA LEU A 645 -27.61 -47.96 -17.05
C LEU A 645 -27.92 -49.35 -17.67
N ARG A 646 -27.39 -49.62 -18.87
CA ARG A 646 -27.48 -50.96 -19.50
C ARG A 646 -26.78 -52.05 -18.68
N LEU A 647 -25.64 -51.74 -18.03
CA LEU A 647 -24.99 -52.65 -17.13
C LEU A 647 -25.87 -52.92 -15.91
N ALA A 648 -26.46 -51.90 -15.27
CA ALA A 648 -27.41 -52.08 -14.18
C ALA A 648 -28.60 -52.95 -14.55
N GLU A 649 -29.21 -52.76 -15.74
CA GLU A 649 -30.27 -53.62 -16.26
C GLU A 649 -29.80 -55.08 -16.49
N THR A 650 -28.58 -55.26 -16.98
CA THR A 650 -28.00 -56.59 -17.20
C THR A 650 -27.77 -57.30 -15.88
N LEU A 651 -27.23 -56.60 -14.90
CA LEU A 651 -27.03 -57.12 -13.51
C LEU A 651 -28.38 -57.47 -12.89
N GLY A 652 -29.42 -56.67 -13.09
CA GLY A 652 -30.75 -56.90 -12.59
C GLY A 652 -31.38 -58.18 -13.17
N ARG A 653 -31.24 -58.43 -14.47
CA ARG A 653 -31.72 -59.65 -15.14
C ARG A 653 -31.03 -60.88 -14.59
N ALA A 654 -29.74 -60.81 -14.25
CA ALA A 654 -29.00 -61.89 -13.62
C ALA A 654 -29.27 -61.96 -12.10
N ASP A 655 -30.31 -61.28 -11.59
CA ASP A 655 -30.70 -61.27 -10.19
C ASP A 655 -29.51 -60.97 -9.26
N ALA A 656 -28.77 -59.91 -9.65
CA ALA A 656 -27.57 -59.52 -8.87
C ALA A 656 -27.94 -59.15 -7.44
N ARG A 657 -27.13 -59.69 -6.50
CA ARG A 657 -27.31 -59.43 -5.07
C ARG A 657 -26.73 -58.08 -4.69
N THR A 658 -27.46 -57.31 -3.88
CA THR A 658 -27.03 -56.02 -3.43
C THR A 658 -26.57 -56.05 -1.97
N PHE A 659 -25.48 -55.30 -1.65
CA PHE A 659 -24.80 -55.36 -0.36
C PHE A 659 -24.61 -53.94 0.18
N CYS A 660 -24.54 -53.80 1.53
CA CYS A 660 -24.24 -52.51 2.15
C CYS A 660 -22.77 -52.07 2.00
N CYS A 661 -21.87 -53.03 1.97
CA CYS A 661 -20.46 -52.81 2.19
C CYS A 661 -19.56 -53.79 1.46
N THR A 662 -18.27 -53.36 1.25
CA THR A 662 -17.25 -54.15 0.54
C THR A 662 -16.94 -55.48 1.24
N SER A 663 -16.87 -55.47 2.57
CA SER A 663 -16.54 -56.65 3.38
C SER A 663 -17.51 -57.81 3.16
N GLU A 664 -18.80 -57.56 3.17
CA GLU A 664 -19.86 -58.54 2.87
C GLU A 664 -19.73 -59.13 1.48
N MET A 665 -19.43 -58.34 0.46
CA MET A 665 -19.18 -58.79 -0.91
C MET A 665 -17.94 -59.69 -0.98
N ALA A 666 -16.83 -59.26 -0.33
CA ALA A 666 -15.57 -59.99 -0.30
C ALA A 666 -15.76 -61.37 0.42
N GLU A 667 -16.47 -61.39 1.55
CA GLU A 667 -16.80 -62.65 2.23
C GLU A 667 -17.70 -63.57 1.36
N ALA A 668 -18.67 -63.02 0.67
CA ALA A 668 -19.52 -63.83 -0.22
C ALA A 668 -18.74 -64.42 -1.42
N VAL A 669 -17.73 -63.71 -1.94
CA VAL A 669 -16.80 -64.25 -2.96
C VAL A 669 -15.91 -65.34 -2.33
N ALA A 670 -15.39 -65.08 -1.11
CA ALA A 670 -14.53 -66.02 -0.37
C ALA A 670 -15.24 -67.37 -0.13
N ARG A 671 -16.56 -67.37 0.14
CA ARG A 671 -17.38 -68.56 0.36
C ARG A 671 -17.83 -69.22 -0.98
N GLY A 672 -17.65 -68.54 -2.13
CA GLY A 672 -18.17 -69.03 -3.41
C GLY A 672 -19.65 -68.72 -3.65
N ASP A 673 -20.26 -67.92 -2.78
CA ASP A 673 -21.65 -67.44 -2.95
C ASP A 673 -21.80 -66.51 -4.14
N LEU A 674 -20.74 -65.70 -4.39
CA LEU A 674 -20.60 -64.83 -5.53
C LEU A 674 -19.44 -65.28 -6.44
N VAL A 675 -19.65 -65.23 -7.74
CA VAL A 675 -18.60 -65.39 -8.75
C VAL A 675 -17.85 -64.13 -9.02
N LEU A 676 -18.56 -62.97 -8.93
CA LEU A 676 -18.03 -61.67 -9.22
C LEU A 676 -18.76 -60.61 -8.37
N ALA A 677 -18.03 -59.62 -7.86
CA ALA A 677 -18.60 -58.41 -7.27
C ALA A 677 -18.01 -57.17 -7.94
N TYR A 678 -18.91 -56.29 -8.40
CA TYR A 678 -18.59 -55.11 -9.19
C TYR A 678 -18.52 -53.83 -8.33
N ASN A 679 -17.57 -52.92 -8.67
CA ASN A 679 -17.37 -51.64 -8.03
C ASN A 679 -16.95 -51.70 -6.54
N VAL A 680 -16.16 -52.67 -6.17
CA VAL A 680 -15.66 -52.87 -4.80
C VAL A 680 -14.52 -51.86 -4.50
N ILE A 681 -14.44 -51.33 -3.28
CA ILE A 681 -13.33 -50.47 -2.86
C ILE A 681 -12.02 -51.22 -2.93
N GLY A 682 -11.02 -50.71 -3.68
CA GLY A 682 -9.79 -51.40 -4.01
C GLY A 682 -8.92 -51.75 -2.78
N SER A 683 -8.83 -50.89 -1.75
CA SER A 683 -8.07 -51.17 -0.54
C SER A 683 -8.57 -52.44 0.17
N TYR A 684 -9.87 -52.53 0.41
CA TYR A 684 -10.50 -53.72 1.02
C TYR A 684 -10.40 -54.98 0.13
N ALA A 685 -10.57 -54.78 -1.18
CA ALA A 685 -10.43 -55.88 -2.14
C ALA A 685 -9.01 -56.45 -2.17
N LEU A 686 -7.99 -55.62 -2.13
CA LEU A 686 -6.58 -56.01 -2.10
C LEU A 686 -6.23 -56.71 -0.77
N GLU A 687 -6.75 -56.22 0.33
CA GLU A 687 -6.59 -56.86 1.64
C GLU A 687 -7.25 -58.24 1.70
N ALA A 688 -8.52 -58.33 1.26
CA ALA A 688 -9.26 -59.60 1.19
C ALA A 688 -8.53 -60.62 0.29
N ALA A 689 -7.98 -60.18 -0.84
CA ALA A 689 -7.21 -61.05 -1.76
C ALA A 689 -5.83 -61.46 -1.19
N ARG A 690 -5.26 -60.74 -0.26
CA ARG A 690 -4.05 -61.19 0.49
C ARG A 690 -4.41 -62.19 1.57
N ALA A 691 -5.55 -62.00 2.22
CA ALA A 691 -6.03 -62.87 3.28
C ALA A 691 -6.59 -64.21 2.73
N ASN A 692 -7.21 -64.22 1.52
CA ASN A 692 -7.84 -65.38 0.93
C ASN A 692 -7.43 -65.50 -0.57
N PRO A 693 -6.62 -66.52 -0.94
CA PRO A 693 -6.16 -66.75 -2.32
C PRO A 693 -7.26 -67.00 -3.32
N ARG A 694 -8.47 -67.40 -2.89
CA ARG A 694 -9.64 -67.60 -3.72
C ARG A 694 -10.14 -66.30 -4.36
N ILE A 695 -9.89 -65.16 -3.67
CA ILE A 695 -10.32 -63.84 -4.18
C ILE A 695 -9.34 -63.34 -5.23
N GLY A 696 -9.81 -63.11 -6.45
CA GLY A 696 -9.09 -62.40 -7.49
C GLY A 696 -9.47 -60.91 -7.51
N VAL A 697 -8.59 -60.06 -7.95
CA VAL A 697 -8.87 -58.63 -8.20
C VAL A 697 -8.64 -58.35 -9.67
N HIS A 698 -9.59 -57.66 -10.27
CA HIS A 698 -9.62 -57.33 -11.70
C HIS A 698 -9.87 -55.84 -11.92
N LEU A 699 -9.18 -55.24 -12.89
CA LEU A 699 -9.32 -53.89 -13.34
C LEU A 699 -9.65 -53.84 -14.84
N PHE A 700 -10.51 -52.90 -15.24
CA PHE A 700 -10.90 -52.78 -16.64
C PHE A 700 -9.88 -51.93 -17.42
N ASN A 701 -9.85 -52.12 -18.73
CA ASN A 701 -8.92 -51.43 -19.63
C ASN A 701 -9.54 -50.16 -20.29
N ASP A 702 -10.85 -49.90 -20.06
CA ASP A 702 -11.52 -48.68 -20.52
C ASP A 702 -11.51 -47.55 -19.46
N TYR A 703 -11.95 -47.83 -18.26
CA TYR A 703 -11.81 -46.92 -17.13
C TYR A 703 -11.92 -47.66 -15.77
N ASN A 704 -11.30 -47.09 -14.73
CA ASN A 704 -11.51 -47.51 -13.36
C ASN A 704 -11.68 -46.23 -12.53
N LEU A 705 -12.81 -46.06 -11.87
CA LEU A 705 -13.07 -44.90 -11.01
C LEU A 705 -12.10 -44.90 -9.84
N VAL A 706 -11.61 -43.77 -9.45
CA VAL A 706 -10.77 -43.63 -8.27
C VAL A 706 -11.39 -42.64 -7.32
N MET A 707 -11.75 -43.09 -6.13
CA MET A 707 -12.12 -42.22 -5.03
C MET A 707 -10.91 -41.90 -4.08
N ALA A 708 -11.02 -40.88 -3.33
CA ALA A 708 -10.16 -40.59 -2.19
C ALA A 708 -10.97 -40.56 -0.90
N ARG A 709 -10.44 -41.17 0.16
CA ARG A 709 -10.94 -40.81 1.50
C ARG A 709 -10.60 -39.39 1.75
N THR A 710 -11.57 -38.62 2.23
CA THR A 710 -11.44 -37.20 2.46
C THR A 710 -11.54 -36.88 3.93
N ALA A 711 -10.80 -35.84 4.36
CA ALA A 711 -10.82 -35.33 5.70
C ALA A 711 -11.05 -33.82 5.71
N PHE A 712 -11.83 -33.32 6.66
CA PHE A 712 -11.95 -31.90 6.95
C PHE A 712 -12.05 -31.64 8.46
N VAL A 713 -11.72 -30.42 8.88
CA VAL A 713 -11.91 -29.90 10.24
C VAL A 713 -13.21 -29.12 10.29
N PRO A 714 -14.19 -29.51 11.11
CA PRO A 714 -15.42 -28.75 11.26
C PRO A 714 -15.16 -27.32 11.78
N ARG A 715 -16.00 -26.38 11.34
CA ARG A 715 -15.88 -24.99 11.79
C ARG A 715 -16.12 -24.83 13.30
N GLY A 716 -17.02 -25.65 13.86
CA GLY A 716 -17.34 -25.74 15.29
C GLY A 716 -16.48 -26.74 16.06
N ALA A 717 -15.35 -27.22 15.54
CA ALA A 717 -14.45 -28.14 16.23
C ALA A 717 -13.93 -27.54 17.54
N THR A 718 -13.85 -28.38 18.61
CA THR A 718 -13.34 -27.95 19.92
C THR A 718 -11.83 -27.67 19.88
N HIS A 719 -11.06 -28.49 19.15
CA HIS A 719 -9.60 -28.38 19.02
C HIS A 719 -9.18 -28.19 17.55
N PRO A 720 -9.52 -27.05 16.92
CA PRO A 720 -9.35 -26.90 15.47
C PRO A 720 -7.89 -26.92 15.00
N LEU A 721 -6.95 -26.43 15.81
CA LEU A 721 -5.52 -26.48 15.49
C LEU A 721 -4.96 -27.91 15.57
N LEU A 722 -5.49 -28.72 16.45
CA LEU A 722 -5.13 -30.12 16.55
C LEU A 722 -5.69 -30.91 15.37
N GLY A 723 -6.94 -30.62 14.97
CA GLY A 723 -7.54 -31.15 13.74
C GLY A 723 -6.71 -30.80 12.51
N GLU A 724 -6.25 -29.55 12.38
CA GLU A 724 -5.36 -29.13 11.30
C GLU A 724 -4.03 -29.90 11.30
N ARG A 725 -3.42 -30.10 12.47
CA ARG A 725 -2.19 -30.91 12.62
C ARG A 725 -2.43 -32.38 12.22
N PHE A 726 -3.58 -32.95 12.56
CA PHE A 726 -3.92 -34.32 12.18
C PHE A 726 -4.12 -34.43 10.65
N VAL A 727 -4.84 -33.53 10.00
CA VAL A 727 -5.00 -33.52 8.54
C VAL A 727 -3.66 -33.33 7.84
N ALA A 728 -2.81 -32.41 8.34
CA ALA A 728 -1.45 -32.24 7.85
C ALA A 728 -0.60 -33.51 8.03
N PHE A 729 -0.75 -34.21 9.15
CA PHE A 729 -0.07 -35.50 9.40
C PHE A 729 -0.53 -36.56 8.39
N LEU A 730 -1.84 -36.70 8.11
CA LEU A 730 -2.35 -37.63 7.09
C LEU A 730 -1.68 -37.43 5.74
N LEU A 731 -1.41 -36.19 5.35
CA LEU A 731 -0.78 -35.84 4.08
C LEU A 731 0.75 -35.91 4.13
N SER A 732 1.34 -35.96 5.31
CA SER A 732 2.79 -36.03 5.50
C SER A 732 3.36 -37.38 5.04
N ARG A 733 4.70 -37.43 4.87
CA ARG A 733 5.40 -38.68 4.54
C ARG A 733 5.19 -39.74 5.60
N ALA A 734 5.17 -39.40 6.88
CA ALA A 734 4.95 -40.31 8.00
C ALA A 734 3.52 -40.87 8.02
N GLY A 735 2.51 -39.97 7.84
CA GLY A 735 1.11 -40.36 7.76
C GLY A 735 0.81 -41.25 6.55
N GLN A 736 1.33 -40.92 5.37
CA GLN A 736 1.17 -41.71 4.15
C GLN A 736 1.82 -43.09 4.27
N HIS A 737 2.94 -43.20 4.98
CA HIS A 737 3.55 -44.50 5.28
C HIS A 737 2.73 -45.33 6.31
N ALA A 738 2.12 -44.65 7.27
CA ALA A 738 1.23 -45.30 8.24
C ALA A 738 -0.05 -45.80 7.56
N LEU A 739 -0.66 -45.01 6.62
CA LEU A 739 -1.79 -45.43 5.78
C LEU A 739 -1.45 -46.69 4.98
N ALA A 740 -0.27 -46.72 4.32
CA ALA A 740 0.15 -47.90 3.55
C ALA A 740 0.28 -49.16 4.44
N ARG A 741 0.73 -49.02 5.67
CA ARG A 741 0.77 -50.16 6.65
C ARG A 741 -0.63 -50.66 7.03
N GLY A 742 -1.63 -49.74 7.05
CA GLY A 742 -3.05 -50.08 7.25
C GLY A 742 -3.74 -50.60 5.99
N GLY A 743 -3.03 -50.82 4.91
CA GLY A 743 -3.62 -51.28 3.63
C GLY A 743 -4.30 -50.21 2.81
N LEU A 744 -4.23 -48.96 3.22
CA LEU A 744 -4.82 -47.83 2.51
C LEU A 744 -3.80 -47.26 1.49
N PRO A 745 -4.09 -47.27 0.17
CA PRO A 745 -3.13 -46.83 -0.81
C PRO A 745 -2.84 -45.30 -0.71
N PRO A 746 -1.55 -44.93 -0.66
CA PRO A 746 -1.14 -43.54 -0.56
C PRO A 746 -1.60 -42.71 -1.76
N VAL A 747 -1.87 -41.42 -1.54
CA VAL A 747 -2.31 -40.49 -2.60
C VAL A 747 -1.21 -40.24 -3.64
N HIS A 748 0.07 -40.29 -3.26
CA HIS A 748 1.22 -40.13 -4.15
C HIS A 748 1.62 -41.44 -4.84
N ALA A 749 1.70 -41.41 -6.18
CA ALA A 749 1.98 -42.59 -7.00
C ALA A 749 3.29 -43.33 -6.63
N GLU A 750 4.36 -42.56 -6.36
CA GLU A 750 5.67 -43.10 -5.99
C GLU A 750 5.69 -43.88 -4.66
N ARG A 751 4.62 -43.81 -3.87
CA ARG A 751 4.49 -44.49 -2.58
C ARG A 751 3.57 -45.72 -2.63
N ARG A 752 2.99 -45.98 -3.80
CA ARG A 752 2.12 -47.17 -3.99
C ARG A 752 3.00 -48.40 -4.25
N THR A 753 2.76 -49.44 -3.51
CA THR A 753 3.58 -50.67 -3.58
C THR A 753 2.94 -51.77 -4.41
N ASP A 754 1.66 -51.64 -4.80
CA ASP A 754 0.96 -52.66 -5.55
C ASP A 754 1.11 -52.45 -7.09
N THR A 755 1.93 -53.29 -7.70
CA THR A 755 2.24 -53.24 -9.13
C THR A 755 1.03 -53.54 -10.04
N ARG A 756 -0.06 -54.11 -9.51
CA ARG A 756 -1.32 -54.32 -10.29
C ARG A 756 -1.99 -53.03 -10.64
N LEU A 757 -1.69 -51.93 -9.98
CA LEU A 757 -2.20 -50.61 -10.24
C LEU A 757 -1.40 -49.86 -11.30
N GLU A 758 -0.27 -50.35 -11.75
CA GLU A 758 0.58 -49.68 -12.73
C GLU A 758 -0.02 -49.82 -14.15
N GLY A 759 0.01 -48.72 -14.91
CA GLY A 759 -0.42 -48.67 -16.30
C GLY A 759 -1.92 -48.82 -16.57
N GLN A 760 -2.75 -48.80 -15.52
CA GLN A 760 -4.21 -48.90 -15.67
C GLN A 760 -4.86 -47.54 -15.96
N PRO A 761 -5.97 -47.52 -16.74
CA PRO A 761 -6.71 -46.28 -17.02
C PRO A 761 -7.51 -45.84 -15.76
N PHE A 762 -6.94 -44.95 -14.95
CA PHE A 762 -7.59 -44.43 -13.76
C PHE A 762 -8.31 -43.10 -14.04
N PHE A 763 -9.56 -42.99 -13.57
CA PHE A 763 -10.40 -41.83 -13.63
C PHE A 763 -10.69 -41.31 -12.22
N PRO A 764 -9.85 -40.41 -11.68
CA PRO A 764 -10.10 -39.83 -10.37
C PRO A 764 -11.43 -39.06 -10.36
N ILE A 765 -12.26 -39.37 -9.37
CA ILE A 765 -13.49 -38.63 -9.11
C ILE A 765 -13.07 -37.21 -8.64
N PRO A 766 -13.50 -36.15 -9.35
CA PRO A 766 -13.08 -34.80 -9.03
C PRO A 766 -13.67 -34.33 -7.69
N LEU A 767 -12.82 -33.71 -6.86
CA LEU A 767 -13.25 -33.14 -5.58
C LEU A 767 -13.71 -31.69 -5.79
N GLY A 768 -15.01 -31.51 -5.89
CA GLY A 768 -15.60 -30.18 -6.19
C GLY A 768 -17.10 -30.22 -6.37
N PRO A 769 -17.74 -29.08 -6.70
CA PRO A 769 -19.19 -28.95 -6.72
C PRO A 769 -19.89 -29.79 -7.81
N GLN A 770 -19.18 -30.26 -8.84
CA GLN A 770 -19.73 -31.07 -9.91
C GLN A 770 -20.28 -32.41 -9.45
N ILE A 771 -19.81 -32.98 -8.35
CA ILE A 771 -20.33 -34.24 -7.79
C ILE A 771 -21.64 -34.07 -7.01
N LEU A 772 -22.05 -32.82 -6.71
CA LEU A 772 -23.30 -32.54 -5.99
C LEU A 772 -24.57 -32.71 -6.83
N VAL A 773 -24.44 -32.84 -8.14
CA VAL A 773 -25.61 -32.89 -9.05
C VAL A 773 -26.56 -34.03 -8.71
N TYR A 774 -26.05 -35.19 -8.33
CA TYR A 774 -26.82 -36.34 -7.92
C TYR A 774 -27.29 -36.31 -6.46
N LEU A 775 -26.86 -35.34 -5.68
CA LEU A 775 -27.39 -35.06 -4.33
C LEU A 775 -28.63 -34.15 -4.38
N ASP A 776 -28.94 -33.52 -5.53
CA ASP A 776 -30.20 -32.80 -5.71
C ASP A 776 -31.39 -33.71 -5.39
N PRO A 777 -32.35 -33.32 -4.54
CA PRO A 777 -33.39 -34.18 -4.04
C PRO A 777 -34.25 -34.84 -5.12
N LEU A 778 -34.56 -34.10 -6.21
CA LEU A 778 -35.36 -34.63 -7.31
C LEU A 778 -34.54 -35.60 -8.16
N LYS A 779 -33.33 -35.21 -8.55
CA LYS A 779 -32.43 -36.04 -9.35
C LYS A 779 -32.05 -37.31 -8.61
N ARG A 780 -31.72 -37.22 -7.32
CA ARG A 780 -31.42 -38.37 -6.46
C ARG A 780 -32.59 -39.36 -6.40
N ARG A 781 -33.80 -38.85 -6.15
CA ARG A 781 -35.01 -39.69 -6.11
C ARG A 781 -35.22 -40.41 -7.45
N ARG A 782 -35.12 -39.66 -8.55
CA ARG A 782 -35.26 -40.23 -9.90
C ARG A 782 -34.20 -41.29 -10.18
N PHE A 783 -32.94 -41.00 -9.92
CA PHE A 783 -31.83 -41.91 -10.11
C PHE A 783 -31.98 -43.20 -9.29
N LEU A 784 -32.34 -43.08 -8.02
CA LEU A 784 -32.62 -44.24 -7.16
C LEU A 784 -33.77 -45.09 -7.69
N THR A 785 -34.85 -44.46 -8.17
CA THR A 785 -35.99 -45.15 -8.78
C THR A 785 -35.56 -45.87 -10.06
N GLU A 786 -34.90 -45.23 -10.98
CA GLU A 786 -34.39 -45.80 -12.24
C GLU A 786 -33.44 -46.97 -11.97
N TRP A 787 -32.49 -46.80 -11.05
CA TRP A 787 -31.52 -47.83 -10.66
C TRP A 787 -32.23 -49.02 -9.97
N SER A 788 -33.15 -48.74 -9.05
CA SER A 788 -33.89 -49.79 -8.35
C SER A 788 -34.76 -50.61 -9.30
N SER A 789 -35.38 -49.99 -10.31
CA SER A 789 -36.13 -50.66 -11.36
C SER A 789 -35.23 -51.48 -12.30
N ALA A 790 -33.99 -51.00 -12.53
CA ALA A 790 -33.04 -51.73 -13.37
C ALA A 790 -32.49 -52.98 -12.67
N ILE A 791 -32.13 -52.87 -11.37
CA ILE A 791 -31.54 -53.98 -10.57
C ILE A 791 -32.60 -55.00 -10.12
N ARG A 792 -33.83 -54.55 -9.83
CA ARG A 792 -34.97 -55.42 -9.45
C ARG A 792 -36.15 -55.11 -10.38
N PRO A 793 -36.10 -55.59 -11.63
CA PRO A 793 -37.23 -55.41 -12.54
C PRO A 793 -38.46 -56.05 -11.91
N THR A 794 -39.57 -55.33 -11.85
CA THR A 794 -40.87 -55.85 -11.47
C THR A 794 -41.15 -57.09 -12.32
N GLU A 795 -41.47 -58.22 -11.70
CA GLU A 795 -41.90 -59.41 -12.49
C GLU A 795 -42.97 -59.04 -13.48
N ASP A 796 -42.76 -59.30 -14.73
CA ASP A 796 -43.69 -59.03 -15.78
C ASP A 796 -44.98 -59.85 -15.49
N PRO A 797 -46.10 -59.19 -15.11
CA PRO A 797 -47.34 -59.91 -14.76
C PRO A 797 -47.86 -60.76 -15.89
N THR A 798 -47.30 -60.66 -17.11
CA THR A 798 -47.68 -61.49 -18.28
C THR A 798 -46.92 -62.82 -18.30
N LYS A 799 -45.91 -63.08 -17.45
CA LYS A 799 -45.15 -64.33 -17.35
C LYS A 799 -45.64 -65.27 -16.26
N SER A 800 -46.63 -64.94 -15.48
CA SER A 800 -47.36 -65.84 -14.61
C SER A 800 -48.48 -66.53 -15.39
N GLY A 801 -48.06 -67.31 -16.34
CA GLY A 801 -48.99 -68.31 -17.01
C GLY A 801 -49.11 -69.53 -16.15
N PRO A 802 -50.19 -70.26 -16.28
CA PRO A 802 -50.69 -71.30 -15.41
C PRO A 802 -49.79 -72.46 -15.22
#